data_209ed97ba1fb80ccc0c97ab1db17ce89
#
_entry.id   209ed97ba1fb80ccc0c97ab1db17ce89
#
_cell.length_a   1.000
_cell.length_b   1.000
_cell.length_c   1.000
_cell.angle_alpha   90.00
_cell.angle_beta   90.00
_cell.angle_gamma   90.00
#
_symmetry.space_group_name_H-M   'P 1'
#
loop_
_entity.id
_entity.type
_entity.pdbx_description
1 polymer ?
#
loop_
_entity_poly.entity_id
_entity_poly.type
_entity_poly.pdbx_seq_one_letter_code
_entity_poly.pdbx_strand_id
1 'polypeptide(L)'
;MTRTSAATVMFAALLCLAPAAAPGAGDASPSVVAATASPTAALAAMEKSPEIVFIKRHHIRPPFGLGTMYAWDCYSPGGGIYALDPRRPERPHREIFRRDDGVVFNIELSYDARKILFAWMSLAQDARDSFHIYEIGVDGKGLRQLTTGRYHDVSAIYLPGGNICFSSTRSESYSMCQPAPGCALFVMDANGGGIRRIEFSTLGDYSPAVMSDGRILFMRWEYNDRSLFTRQSLWTINPNGTSVRLFYGNTLASPNVLWQGREIPGRDKVICTMAPHHGTPSGAIATVDQRLGMENPAAITNLTPSIGIPVSTDHGAWPAGDAQHPWAYIDPWPLDEQHCLVACGIAGPNSGQQGRYRLVLLEPGEKRTLLCEDATYSCFNPIPLKPRPRPAELPGPVESREAAGTFILQDVYRGLTGVPRGAVKQLRIVSQAPKPCNMRGQRAYDHDPLIGRGTYYVKCNHGTVSVEADGSACFNAPAGVELYFQALDANGKELCRMASVTQIMPGEVQGCVGCHEPRDSSATAARPLAMSRPPVEITPPPWGAGPVDFVRHVQPVLDRYCIRCHSGPDPNGGIDLSNDKAQLFNMAYTNLTVPKWVDFYWVNSAGTAVLAPMSTGSYVSGLTKLIESRHAKVDVDDASRRAIYAWIDTNVPYYGTYANTRPGTQGSRDIWTGKWFADVNRLLKAGGRTGGGEAYINLTHPQFSSVLVDHLPKSAGGRGIKPTFTGLDDSDYQAILAAIRQGQQALNANPRMDMPGARPVPYPTDFGKLHTGFAGP
;
A
#
# COMPACT_ATOMS: atom_id res chain seq x y z
N MET A 1 -12.70 -41.60 -15.27
CA MET A 1 -12.43 -42.00 -13.88
C MET A 1 -11.53 -40.97 -13.26
N THR A 2 -11.85 -40.56 -12.10
CA THR A 2 -11.35 -39.60 -11.13
C THR A 2 -12.03 -38.25 -11.17
N ARG A 3 -12.92 -38.08 -10.19
CA ARG A 3 -13.65 -36.89 -9.80
C ARG A 3 -12.67 -35.88 -9.18
N THR A 4 -12.66 -34.64 -9.65
CA THR A 4 -12.13 -33.51 -8.90
C THR A 4 -13.31 -32.62 -8.50
N SER A 5 -13.48 -32.52 -7.20
CA SER A 5 -14.49 -31.74 -6.51
C SER A 5 -14.32 -30.25 -6.80
N ALA A 6 -15.44 -29.60 -7.08
CA ALA A 6 -15.56 -28.15 -7.09
C ALA A 6 -15.25 -27.61 -5.68
N ALA A 7 -14.16 -26.90 -5.53
CA ALA A 7 -13.86 -26.15 -4.31
C ALA A 7 -14.78 -24.93 -4.24
N THR A 8 -15.77 -25.00 -3.39
CA THR A 8 -16.55 -23.86 -2.93
C THR A 8 -15.61 -22.98 -2.13
N VAL A 9 -15.23 -21.82 -2.67
CA VAL A 9 -14.50 -20.80 -1.91
C VAL A 9 -15.47 -20.17 -0.93
N MET A 10 -15.58 -20.75 0.24
CA MET A 10 -16.19 -20.10 1.40
C MET A 10 -15.23 -19.00 1.86
N PHE A 11 -15.71 -17.76 1.84
CA PHE A 11 -15.13 -16.68 2.61
C PHE A 11 -15.26 -17.03 4.11
N ALA A 12 -14.23 -17.62 4.67
CA ALA A 12 -14.15 -17.81 6.11
C ALA A 12 -13.81 -16.46 6.75
N ALA A 13 -14.82 -15.82 7.33
CA ALA A 13 -14.61 -14.77 8.29
C ALA A 13 -14.01 -15.40 9.55
N LEU A 14 -12.70 -15.26 9.76
CA LEU A 14 -12.09 -15.58 11.04
C LEU A 14 -12.50 -14.51 12.06
N LEU A 15 -13.47 -14.83 12.89
CA LEU A 15 -13.68 -14.15 14.16
C LEU A 15 -12.45 -14.47 15.04
N CYS A 16 -11.61 -13.49 15.31
CA CYS A 16 -10.69 -13.55 16.44
C CYS A 16 -11.49 -13.45 17.75
N LEU A 17 -11.94 -14.58 18.26
CA LEU A 17 -12.32 -14.71 19.66
C LEU A 17 -11.03 -14.74 20.48
N ALA A 18 -10.87 -13.75 21.34
CA ALA A 18 -9.81 -13.73 22.34
C ALA A 18 -9.97 -14.93 23.30
N PRO A 19 -8.94 -15.75 23.54
CA PRO A 19 -9.00 -16.71 24.61
C PRO A 19 -8.90 -16.01 25.97
N ALA A 20 -9.70 -16.47 26.91
CA ALA A 20 -9.71 -16.06 28.30
C ALA A 20 -8.33 -16.26 28.95
N ALA A 21 -7.92 -15.30 29.75
CA ALA A 21 -6.66 -15.30 30.50
C ALA A 21 -6.58 -16.48 31.46
N ALA A 22 -5.51 -17.26 31.37
CA ALA A 22 -5.07 -18.17 32.41
C ALA A 22 -4.21 -17.41 33.43
N PRO A 23 -4.32 -17.70 34.74
CA PRO A 23 -3.56 -17.00 35.75
C PRO A 23 -2.14 -17.55 35.91
N GLY A 24 -1.17 -16.65 35.98
CA GLY A 24 0.04 -16.81 36.76
C GLY A 24 1.17 -17.61 36.12
N ALA A 25 2.02 -16.94 35.34
CA ALA A 25 3.42 -17.33 35.19
C ALA A 25 4.28 -16.20 35.76
N GLY A 26 5.15 -16.53 36.72
CA GLY A 26 5.94 -15.59 37.45
C GLY A 26 6.89 -14.74 36.59
N ASP A 27 7.11 -13.56 37.05
CA ASP A 27 7.97 -12.52 36.52
C ASP A 27 9.45 -12.96 36.50
N ALA A 28 9.85 -13.71 35.47
CA ALA A 28 11.26 -13.93 35.17
C ALA A 28 11.68 -12.93 34.08
N SER A 29 11.92 -11.68 34.47
CA SER A 29 12.61 -10.72 33.63
C SER A 29 14.00 -11.27 33.31
N PRO A 30 14.36 -11.53 32.01
CA PRO A 30 15.72 -11.91 31.66
C PRO A 30 16.65 -10.73 32.07
N SER A 31 17.67 -11.04 32.81
CA SER A 31 18.61 -10.09 33.37
C SER A 31 19.27 -9.25 32.28
N VAL A 32 18.92 -7.98 32.24
CA VAL A 32 19.74 -6.95 31.61
C VAL A 32 20.99 -6.84 32.50
N VAL A 33 22.15 -7.11 31.93
CA VAL A 33 23.42 -6.93 32.65
C VAL A 33 23.49 -5.44 32.99
N ALA A 34 23.38 -5.09 34.28
CA ALA A 34 23.61 -3.74 34.76
C ALA A 34 25.03 -3.32 34.38
N ALA A 35 25.21 -2.11 33.88
CA ALA A 35 26.50 -1.57 33.49
C ALA A 35 27.39 -1.37 34.72
N THR A 36 28.13 -2.41 35.10
CA THR A 36 29.25 -2.34 36.06
C THR A 36 30.62 -2.53 35.37
N ALA A 37 30.64 -2.60 34.03
CA ALA A 37 31.90 -2.70 33.26
C ALA A 37 32.35 -1.31 32.80
N SER A 38 33.69 -1.09 32.81
CA SER A 38 34.34 0.08 32.21
C SER A 38 33.76 0.42 30.83
N PRO A 39 33.67 1.71 30.47
CA PRO A 39 33.12 2.12 29.16
C PRO A 39 33.79 1.32 28.06
N THR A 40 32.95 0.74 27.19
CA THR A 40 33.46 0.01 26.02
C THR A 40 34.16 0.96 25.06
N ALA A 41 34.99 0.44 24.13
CA ALA A 41 35.67 1.24 23.11
C ALA A 41 34.69 2.10 22.31
N ALA A 42 33.47 1.64 22.14
CA ALA A 42 32.36 2.37 21.43
C ALA A 42 31.84 3.56 22.26
N LEU A 43 31.71 3.41 23.58
CA LEU A 43 31.40 4.54 24.48
C LEU A 43 32.56 5.52 24.53
N ALA A 44 33.83 5.03 24.49
CA ALA A 44 35.04 5.89 24.38
C ALA A 44 35.06 6.62 23.03
N ALA A 45 34.59 6.03 21.93
CA ALA A 45 34.46 6.72 20.65
C ALA A 45 33.37 7.83 20.69
N MET A 46 32.48 7.81 21.68
CA MET A 46 31.53 8.88 21.97
C MET A 46 32.11 10.00 22.87
N GLU A 47 33.38 9.95 23.23
CA GLU A 47 34.04 10.95 24.12
C GLU A 47 33.94 12.40 23.62
N LYS A 48 33.76 12.61 22.30
CA LYS A 48 33.50 13.92 21.69
C LYS A 48 32.04 14.36 21.73
N SER A 49 31.12 13.50 22.19
CA SER A 49 29.70 13.81 22.34
C SER A 49 29.19 13.34 23.70
N PRO A 50 29.26 14.21 24.73
CA PRO A 50 28.91 13.82 26.10
C PRO A 50 27.42 13.51 26.29
N GLU A 51 26.54 13.99 25.44
CA GLU A 51 25.10 13.83 25.59
C GLU A 51 24.47 13.07 24.40
N ILE A 52 23.37 12.39 24.70
CA ILE A 52 22.46 11.78 23.71
C ILE A 52 21.10 12.44 23.86
N VAL A 53 20.59 13.03 22.79
CA VAL A 53 19.22 13.57 22.74
C VAL A 53 18.26 12.44 22.39
N PHE A 54 17.11 12.40 23.08
CA PHE A 54 16.11 11.34 22.89
C PHE A 54 14.71 11.79 23.31
N ILE A 55 13.70 10.99 22.95
CA ILE A 55 12.31 11.22 23.33
C ILE A 55 11.92 10.31 24.49
N LYS A 56 11.17 10.85 25.45
CA LYS A 56 10.34 10.09 26.38
C LYS A 56 8.87 10.27 26.01
N ARG A 57 8.13 9.19 25.87
CA ARG A 57 6.67 9.20 25.72
C ARG A 57 6.06 7.88 26.16
N HIS A 58 4.77 7.84 26.37
CA HIS A 58 4.07 6.59 26.62
C HIS A 58 4.22 5.64 25.44
N HIS A 59 4.30 4.35 25.74
CA HIS A 59 4.28 3.33 24.69
C HIS A 59 2.98 3.39 23.91
N ILE A 60 3.06 3.25 22.59
CA ILE A 60 1.89 3.17 21.71
C ILE A 60 1.66 1.74 21.27
N ARG A 61 0.39 1.40 21.09
CA ARG A 61 -0.03 0.18 20.41
C ARG A 61 -0.75 0.58 19.14
N PRO A 62 -0.07 0.70 18.01
CA PRO A 62 -0.74 0.94 16.75
C PRO A 62 -1.65 -0.27 16.48
N PRO A 63 -2.96 -0.06 16.31
CA PRO A 63 -3.91 -1.17 16.19
C PRO A 63 -3.67 -2.06 14.97
N PHE A 64 -3.04 -1.54 13.91
CA PHE A 64 -2.90 -2.24 12.64
C PHE A 64 -1.55 -2.05 11.94
N GLY A 65 -0.52 -1.47 12.56
CA GLY A 65 0.80 -1.26 11.94
C GLY A 65 1.11 0.19 11.56
N LEU A 66 2.01 0.39 10.59
CA LEU A 66 2.63 1.69 10.30
C LEU A 66 1.67 2.85 10.04
N GLY A 67 0.62 2.63 9.26
CA GLY A 67 -0.32 3.69 8.91
C GLY A 67 -1.13 4.23 10.08
N THR A 68 -1.32 3.44 11.14
CA THR A 68 -2.04 3.87 12.34
C THR A 68 -1.15 4.54 13.38
N MET A 69 0.17 4.61 13.16
CA MET A 69 1.08 5.34 14.05
C MET A 69 0.79 6.84 14.11
N TYR A 70 0.03 7.38 13.18
CA TYR A 70 -0.38 8.78 13.19
C TYR A 70 -1.76 9.01 13.81
N ALA A 71 -2.41 7.94 14.27
CA ALA A 71 -3.69 8.03 14.94
C ALA A 71 -3.53 8.63 16.35
N TRP A 72 -4.14 9.77 16.59
CA TRP A 72 -4.06 10.44 17.90
C TRP A 72 -4.63 9.59 19.05
N ASP A 73 -5.57 8.70 18.78
CA ASP A 73 -6.16 7.77 19.75
C ASP A 73 -5.21 6.65 20.21
N CYS A 74 -4.08 6.46 19.51
CA CYS A 74 -3.02 5.56 19.92
C CYS A 74 -2.10 6.14 21.01
N TYR A 75 -2.19 7.44 21.31
CA TYR A 75 -1.27 8.13 22.18
C TYR A 75 -1.91 8.53 23.51
N SER A 76 -1.08 8.47 24.56
CA SER A 76 -1.35 9.12 25.84
C SER A 76 -0.51 10.38 25.97
N PRO A 77 -1.06 11.47 26.54
CA PRO A 77 -0.33 12.72 26.69
C PRO A 77 0.80 12.59 27.70
N GLY A 78 1.86 13.35 27.49
CA GLY A 78 3.01 13.45 28.37
C GLY A 78 4.33 13.02 27.74
N GLY A 79 5.42 13.38 28.42
CA GLY A 79 6.78 13.16 27.96
C GLY A 79 7.41 14.39 27.34
N GLY A 80 8.42 14.20 26.48
CA GLY A 80 9.16 15.31 25.88
C GLY A 80 10.48 14.91 25.28
N ILE A 81 11.36 15.90 25.06
CA ILE A 81 12.71 15.74 24.52
C ILE A 81 13.70 15.97 25.65
N TYR A 82 14.63 15.05 25.80
CA TYR A 82 15.62 15.05 26.87
C TYR A 82 17.03 14.79 26.33
N ALA A 83 18.04 15.15 27.14
CA ALA A 83 19.42 14.77 26.90
C ALA A 83 19.99 14.02 28.12
N LEU A 84 20.76 12.98 27.86
CA LEU A 84 21.46 12.18 28.88
C LEU A 84 22.96 12.20 28.61
N ASP A 85 23.79 12.17 29.69
CA ASP A 85 25.19 11.87 29.59
C ASP A 85 25.37 10.34 29.74
N PRO A 86 25.76 9.62 28.68
CA PRO A 86 25.89 8.17 28.75
C PRO A 86 26.99 7.67 29.68
N ARG A 87 27.91 8.55 30.10
CA ARG A 87 28.97 8.25 31.07
C ARG A 87 28.52 8.36 32.52
N ARG A 88 27.34 8.98 32.74
CA ARG A 88 26.71 9.23 34.04
C ARG A 88 25.22 8.98 33.98
N PRO A 89 24.83 7.75 33.64
CA PRO A 89 23.41 7.42 33.39
C PRO A 89 22.54 7.60 34.65
N GLU A 90 23.12 7.65 35.82
CA GLU A 90 22.46 7.91 37.10
C GLU A 90 22.03 9.37 37.31
N ARG A 91 22.56 10.31 36.49
CA ARG A 91 22.19 11.72 36.62
C ARG A 91 20.80 11.96 36.03
N PRO A 92 20.06 12.93 36.61
CA PRO A 92 18.78 13.37 36.00
C PRO A 92 19.00 13.82 34.57
N HIS A 93 18.12 13.40 33.68
CA HIS A 93 18.16 13.81 32.27
C HIS A 93 17.85 15.30 32.16
N ARG A 94 18.63 16.00 31.34
CA ARG A 94 18.39 17.41 31.06
C ARG A 94 17.17 17.53 30.14
N GLU A 95 16.17 18.29 30.60
CA GLU A 95 14.96 18.59 29.84
C GLU A 95 15.28 19.64 28.77
N ILE A 96 14.88 19.37 27.51
CA ILE A 96 14.95 20.32 26.40
C ILE A 96 13.57 20.84 26.06
N PHE A 97 12.58 19.94 26.02
CA PHE A 97 11.17 20.28 25.77
C PHE A 97 10.27 19.31 26.51
N ARG A 98 9.28 19.82 27.19
CA ARG A 98 8.24 19.03 27.86
C ARG A 98 6.89 19.70 27.76
N ARG A 99 5.87 18.90 27.42
CA ARG A 99 4.47 19.30 27.50
C ARG A 99 3.63 18.10 27.89
N ASP A 100 2.83 18.29 28.95
CA ASP A 100 2.01 17.21 29.51
C ASP A 100 0.63 17.09 28.82
N ASP A 101 0.29 18.02 27.92
CA ASP A 101 -0.96 18.08 27.15
C ASP A 101 -0.86 17.50 25.72
N GLY A 102 0.26 16.87 25.38
CA GLY A 102 0.49 16.33 24.05
C GLY A 102 1.57 15.27 23.99
N VAL A 103 2.01 14.93 22.80
CA VAL A 103 2.99 13.89 22.55
C VAL A 103 4.01 14.34 21.50
N VAL A 104 5.29 13.99 21.73
CA VAL A 104 6.39 14.16 20.77
C VAL A 104 6.55 12.89 19.95
N PHE A 105 6.72 13.06 18.63
CA PHE A 105 7.02 11.99 17.68
C PHE A 105 8.20 12.40 16.80
N ASN A 106 9.17 11.54 16.61
CA ASN A 106 10.43 11.74 15.86
C ASN A 106 11.19 13.04 16.20
N ILE A 107 12.47 12.93 16.28
CA ILE A 107 13.39 14.08 16.37
C ILE A 107 14.48 13.96 15.32
N GLU A 108 15.03 15.11 14.89
CA GLU A 108 16.20 15.19 14.04
C GLU A 108 17.07 16.37 14.46
N LEU A 109 18.39 16.16 14.52
CA LEU A 109 19.34 17.17 14.95
C LEU A 109 19.92 17.93 13.74
N SER A 110 20.05 19.25 13.84
CA SER A 110 20.73 20.05 12.81
C SER A 110 22.20 19.63 12.66
N TYR A 111 22.81 19.91 11.49
CA TYR A 111 24.20 19.49 11.22
C TYR A 111 25.22 20.09 12.18
N ASP A 112 24.96 21.29 12.70
CA ASP A 112 25.78 21.97 13.70
C ASP A 112 25.43 21.58 15.15
N ALA A 113 24.49 20.67 15.34
CA ALA A 113 24.02 20.18 16.64
C ALA A 113 23.44 21.29 17.55
N ARG A 114 22.89 22.38 16.99
CA ARG A 114 22.34 23.49 17.78
C ARG A 114 20.82 23.49 17.87
N LYS A 115 20.14 22.80 16.96
CA LYS A 115 18.68 22.80 16.85
C LYS A 115 18.13 21.39 16.66
N ILE A 116 16.89 21.19 17.06
CA ILE A 116 16.14 19.96 16.95
C ILE A 116 14.84 20.25 16.19
N LEU A 117 14.59 19.50 15.10
CA LEU A 117 13.26 19.35 14.51
C LEU A 117 12.52 18.23 15.22
N PHE A 118 11.23 18.41 15.45
CA PHE A 118 10.38 17.37 16.02
C PHE A 118 8.92 17.56 15.58
N ALA A 119 8.17 16.47 15.61
CA ALA A 119 6.72 16.54 15.47
C ALA A 119 6.06 16.52 16.85
N TRP A 120 5.10 17.40 17.07
CA TRP A 120 4.31 17.45 18.31
C TRP A 120 2.82 17.58 17.99
N MET A 121 1.98 16.87 18.76
CA MET A 121 0.54 16.88 18.63
C MET A 121 -0.10 17.12 19.99
N SER A 122 -1.04 18.09 20.08
CA SER A 122 -1.85 18.27 21.27
C SER A 122 -2.88 17.16 21.41
N LEU A 123 -3.02 16.64 22.62
CA LEU A 123 -4.03 15.65 23.01
C LEU A 123 -5.03 16.22 24.03
N ALA A 124 -5.03 17.54 24.24
CA ALA A 124 -6.02 18.21 25.09
C ALA A 124 -7.43 17.91 24.58
N GLN A 125 -8.37 17.68 25.51
CA GLN A 125 -9.71 17.16 25.20
C GLN A 125 -10.47 17.98 24.15
N ASP A 126 -10.26 19.28 24.15
CA ASP A 126 -10.95 20.22 23.24
C ASP A 126 -10.11 20.63 22.03
N ALA A 127 -8.87 20.18 21.92
CA ALA A 127 -7.90 20.60 20.92
C ALA A 127 -7.07 19.45 20.37
N ARG A 128 -7.65 18.25 20.25
CA ARG A 128 -7.00 17.13 19.56
C ARG A 128 -6.69 17.54 18.13
N ASP A 129 -5.39 17.66 17.85
CA ASP A 129 -4.87 18.24 16.63
C ASP A 129 -4.14 17.17 15.80
N SER A 130 -3.55 17.61 14.71
CA SER A 130 -2.60 16.81 13.92
C SER A 130 -1.18 16.99 14.46
N PHE A 131 -0.28 16.10 14.09
CA PHE A 131 1.15 16.33 14.29
C PHE A 131 1.61 17.49 13.43
N HIS A 132 2.30 18.45 14.04
CA HIS A 132 2.94 19.55 13.35
C HIS A 132 4.44 19.57 13.62
N ILE A 133 5.20 20.09 12.66
CA ILE A 133 6.65 20.23 12.80
C ILE A 133 6.98 21.48 13.61
N TYR A 134 7.85 21.29 14.59
CA TYR A 134 8.43 22.34 15.42
C TYR A 134 9.96 22.30 15.34
N GLU A 135 10.57 23.43 15.63
CA GLU A 135 12.01 23.58 15.81
C GLU A 135 12.29 24.21 17.19
N ILE A 136 13.33 23.71 17.89
CA ILE A 136 13.79 24.25 19.17
C ILE A 136 15.32 24.20 19.24
N GLY A 137 15.93 25.11 20.00
CA GLY A 137 17.35 25.01 20.35
C GLY A 137 17.63 23.84 21.29
N VAL A 138 18.82 23.24 21.19
CA VAL A 138 19.25 22.17 22.12
C VAL A 138 19.36 22.64 23.58
N ASP A 139 19.36 23.96 23.80
CA ASP A 139 19.30 24.62 25.12
C ASP A 139 17.86 24.82 25.63
N GLY A 140 16.84 24.34 24.87
CA GLY A 140 15.43 24.48 25.22
C GLY A 140 14.81 25.84 24.86
N LYS A 141 15.55 26.69 24.14
CA LYS A 141 15.07 28.05 23.75
C LYS A 141 14.69 28.13 22.28
N GLY A 142 13.96 29.19 21.95
CA GLY A 142 13.62 29.51 20.55
C GLY A 142 12.65 28.53 19.91
N LEU A 143 11.72 27.96 20.69
CA LEU A 143 10.65 27.12 20.17
C LEU A 143 9.83 27.86 19.12
N ARG A 144 9.67 27.27 17.96
CA ARG A 144 8.78 27.77 16.89
C ARG A 144 8.07 26.63 16.18
N GLN A 145 6.83 26.86 15.83
CA GLN A 145 6.03 25.97 14.99
C GLN A 145 6.29 26.29 13.52
N LEU A 146 6.52 25.25 12.70
CA LEU A 146 6.84 25.41 11.27
C LEU A 146 5.66 25.04 10.39
N THR A 147 4.83 24.08 10.78
CA THR A 147 3.66 23.66 10.00
C THR A 147 2.37 23.77 10.80
N THR A 148 1.26 23.97 10.11
CA THR A 148 -0.08 24.11 10.68
C THR A 148 -1.11 23.46 9.76
N GLY A 149 -2.36 23.39 10.21
CA GLY A 149 -3.50 22.92 9.42
C GLY A 149 -3.99 21.55 9.84
N ARG A 150 -4.74 20.87 8.99
CA ARG A 150 -5.46 19.63 9.28
C ARG A 150 -4.70 18.34 8.95
N TYR A 151 -3.42 18.43 8.64
CA TYR A 151 -2.61 17.30 8.20
C TYR A 151 -1.58 16.92 9.24
N HIS A 152 -1.28 15.62 9.33
CA HIS A 152 -0.12 15.16 10.10
C HIS A 152 1.15 15.41 9.29
N ASP A 153 2.06 16.16 9.87
CA ASP A 153 3.40 16.43 9.37
C ASP A 153 4.41 15.83 10.37
N VAL A 154 5.20 14.85 9.92
CA VAL A 154 6.05 14.04 10.81
C VAL A 154 7.41 13.74 10.16
N SER A 155 8.34 13.20 10.95
CA SER A 155 9.65 12.71 10.49
C SER A 155 10.43 13.77 9.70
N ALA A 156 10.44 15.00 10.17
CA ALA A 156 11.17 16.09 9.53
C ALA A 156 12.68 15.93 9.66
N ILE A 157 13.39 16.24 8.56
CA ILE A 157 14.84 16.22 8.46
C ILE A 157 15.38 17.51 7.84
N TYR A 158 16.57 17.97 8.28
CA TYR A 158 17.27 19.07 7.63
C TYR A 158 17.91 18.62 6.34
N LEU A 159 17.65 19.33 5.24
CA LEU A 159 18.38 19.16 3.98
C LEU A 159 19.66 19.99 3.95
N PRO A 160 20.69 19.59 3.17
CA PRO A 160 21.97 20.31 3.09
C PRO A 160 21.83 21.78 2.70
N GLY A 161 20.89 22.12 1.80
CA GLY A 161 20.61 23.50 1.37
C GLY A 161 19.83 24.36 2.37
N GLY A 162 19.52 23.84 3.56
CA GLY A 162 18.78 24.55 4.61
C GLY A 162 17.27 24.37 4.59
N ASN A 163 16.69 23.77 3.56
CA ASN A 163 15.30 23.37 3.50
C ASN A 163 15.03 22.16 4.43
N ILE A 164 13.78 21.85 4.64
CA ILE A 164 13.31 20.74 5.50
C ILE A 164 12.49 19.78 4.67
N CYS A 165 12.82 18.49 4.69
CA CYS A 165 11.97 17.43 4.15
C CYS A 165 11.20 16.76 5.27
N PHE A 166 9.96 16.33 5.01
CA PHE A 166 9.11 15.66 5.99
C PHE A 166 8.09 14.75 5.32
N SER A 167 7.57 13.77 6.05
CA SER A 167 6.43 12.96 5.63
C SER A 167 5.13 13.65 6.03
N SER A 168 4.14 13.68 5.12
CA SER A 168 2.87 14.36 5.39
C SER A 168 1.66 13.67 4.77
N THR A 169 0.53 13.71 5.49
CA THR A 169 -0.78 13.28 4.98
C THR A 169 -1.43 14.30 4.03
N ARG A 170 -0.73 15.39 3.67
CA ARG A 170 -1.11 16.35 2.61
C ARG A 170 -1.21 15.69 1.23
N SER A 171 -0.75 14.45 1.09
CA SER A 171 -0.99 13.62 -0.11
C SER A 171 -2.47 13.38 -0.40
N GLU A 172 -3.33 13.53 0.62
CA GLU A 172 -4.78 13.28 0.57
C GLU A 172 -5.13 11.90 -0.01
N SER A 173 -4.32 10.90 0.31
CA SER A 173 -4.51 9.51 -0.06
C SER A 173 -4.61 8.63 1.17
N TYR A 174 -5.50 7.65 1.13
CA TYR A 174 -5.64 6.67 2.21
C TYR A 174 -4.91 5.37 1.88
N SER A 175 -4.31 4.79 2.91
CA SER A 175 -3.79 3.43 2.88
C SER A 175 -4.91 2.43 2.61
N MET A 176 -4.57 1.29 2.03
CA MET A 176 -5.54 0.25 1.73
C MET A 176 -5.87 -0.65 2.92
N CYS A 177 -4.86 -1.11 3.61
CA CYS A 177 -5.02 -2.01 4.76
C CYS A 177 -5.61 -1.35 5.99
N GLN A 178 -5.68 -0.02 6.01
CA GLN A 178 -5.94 0.71 7.25
C GLN A 178 -6.76 1.95 6.96
N PRO A 179 -7.68 2.33 7.85
CA PRO A 179 -8.43 3.57 7.73
C PRO A 179 -7.58 4.78 8.13
N ALA A 180 -6.32 4.78 7.72
CA ALA A 180 -5.37 5.84 8.00
C ALA A 180 -4.90 6.48 6.70
N PRO A 181 -4.72 7.80 6.68
CA PRO A 181 -4.13 8.47 5.53
C PRO A 181 -2.68 8.02 5.33
N GLY A 182 -2.29 7.82 4.07
CA GLY A 182 -0.91 7.60 3.67
C GLY A 182 -0.12 8.90 3.69
N CYS A 183 1.17 8.82 4.00
CA CYS A 183 2.08 9.95 3.88
C CYS A 183 2.79 9.96 2.53
N ALA A 184 3.14 11.16 2.06
CA ALA A 184 4.11 11.37 0.99
C ALA A 184 5.22 12.29 1.47
N LEU A 185 6.30 12.43 0.70
CA LEU A 185 7.37 13.34 1.04
C LEU A 185 7.08 14.75 0.52
N PHE A 186 7.31 15.71 1.40
CA PHE A 186 7.19 17.14 1.14
C PHE A 186 8.48 17.86 1.55
N VAL A 187 8.73 19.00 0.92
CA VAL A 187 9.83 19.90 1.27
C VAL A 187 9.26 21.29 1.54
N MET A 188 9.82 21.97 2.53
CA MET A 188 9.51 23.37 2.88
C MET A 188 10.79 24.14 3.12
N ASP A 189 10.68 25.47 3.11
CA ASP A 189 11.77 26.37 3.51
C ASP A 189 12.07 26.24 5.00
N ALA A 190 13.26 26.72 5.42
CA ALA A 190 13.71 26.66 6.82
C ALA A 190 12.75 27.37 7.81
N ASN A 191 11.89 28.23 7.35
CA ASN A 191 10.91 28.97 8.16
C ASN A 191 9.47 28.44 8.03
N GLY A 192 9.27 27.30 7.35
CA GLY A 192 7.98 26.64 7.20
C GLY A 192 7.17 27.07 5.97
N GLY A 193 7.70 27.99 5.14
CA GLY A 193 7.07 28.41 3.89
C GLY A 193 7.33 27.46 2.73
N GLY A 194 6.69 27.72 1.59
CA GLY A 194 6.99 27.04 0.32
C GLY A 194 6.76 25.53 0.33
N ILE A 195 5.79 25.02 1.11
CA ILE A 195 5.51 23.58 1.20
C ILE A 195 5.14 23.03 -0.19
N ARG A 196 5.90 22.06 -0.68
CA ARG A 196 5.66 21.37 -1.94
C ARG A 196 5.85 19.87 -1.84
N ARG A 197 5.06 19.13 -2.58
CA ARG A 197 5.17 17.67 -2.70
C ARG A 197 6.33 17.32 -3.63
N ILE A 198 7.13 16.34 -3.26
CA ILE A 198 8.25 15.84 -4.06
C ILE A 198 8.10 14.37 -4.45
N GLU A 199 7.18 13.64 -3.83
CA GLU A 199 6.94 12.24 -4.07
C GLU A 199 5.44 11.99 -4.22
N PHE A 200 5.03 11.14 -5.21
CA PHE A 200 3.65 11.05 -5.68
C PHE A 200 3.03 9.65 -5.55
N SER A 201 3.64 8.73 -4.77
CA SER A 201 3.00 7.45 -4.51
C SER A 201 1.63 7.63 -3.85
N THR A 202 0.73 6.69 -4.12
CA THR A 202 -0.64 6.75 -3.62
C THR A 202 -0.80 6.10 -2.26
N LEU A 203 0.23 5.37 -1.78
CA LEU A 203 0.11 4.58 -0.56
C LEU A 203 0.81 5.16 0.65
N GLY A 204 2.12 5.28 0.60
CA GLY A 204 2.83 5.91 1.69
C GLY A 204 4.34 5.77 1.66
N ASP A 205 5.01 6.90 1.96
CA ASP A 205 6.44 7.04 2.11
C ASP A 205 6.76 7.60 3.49
N TYR A 206 7.73 6.96 4.15
CA TYR A 206 7.96 7.16 5.57
C TYR A 206 9.45 7.24 5.90
N SER A 207 9.75 7.85 7.05
CA SER A 207 11.08 7.88 7.69
C SER A 207 12.21 8.32 6.76
N PRO A 208 12.12 9.53 6.17
CA PRO A 208 13.21 10.07 5.36
C PRO A 208 14.49 10.26 6.18
N ALA A 209 15.64 10.07 5.52
CA ALA A 209 16.98 10.36 6.03
C ALA A 209 17.87 10.87 4.91
N VAL A 210 18.75 11.85 5.17
CA VAL A 210 19.67 12.34 4.14
C VAL A 210 20.91 11.46 4.07
N MET A 211 21.28 11.07 2.87
CA MET A 211 22.51 10.32 2.57
C MET A 211 23.68 11.27 2.34
N SER A 212 24.91 10.76 2.40
CA SER A 212 26.14 11.55 2.21
C SER A 212 26.26 12.19 0.83
N ASP A 213 25.60 11.61 -0.18
CA ASP A 213 25.52 12.16 -1.52
C ASP A 213 24.38 13.20 -1.72
N GLY A 214 23.63 13.51 -0.68
CA GLY A 214 22.57 14.51 -0.67
C GLY A 214 21.19 13.99 -1.05
N ARG A 215 21.05 12.73 -1.50
CA ARG A 215 19.75 12.11 -1.76
C ARG A 215 19.02 11.85 -0.44
N ILE A 216 17.71 11.73 -0.53
CA ILE A 216 16.83 11.33 0.58
C ILE A 216 16.56 9.84 0.45
N LEU A 217 16.97 9.06 1.45
CA LEU A 217 16.58 7.66 1.65
C LEU A 217 15.26 7.63 2.39
N PHE A 218 14.33 6.75 1.98
CA PHE A 218 13.03 6.60 2.64
C PHE A 218 12.47 5.20 2.44
N MET A 219 11.50 4.81 3.25
CA MET A 219 10.75 3.57 3.07
C MET A 219 9.50 3.88 2.26
N ARG A 220 9.24 3.09 1.22
CA ARG A 220 8.03 3.13 0.40
C ARG A 220 7.24 1.84 0.53
N TRP A 221 5.94 1.99 0.70
CA TRP A 221 4.99 0.91 0.66
C TRP A 221 4.26 0.91 -0.69
N GLU A 222 4.28 -0.22 -1.42
CA GLU A 222 3.68 -0.35 -2.74
C GLU A 222 2.60 -1.42 -2.80
N TYR A 223 1.53 -1.13 -3.56
CA TYR A 223 0.40 -2.05 -3.82
C TYR A 223 0.00 -2.09 -5.30
N ASN A 224 0.89 -1.88 -6.20
CA ASN A 224 0.54 -1.89 -7.62
C ASN A 224 0.49 -3.31 -8.16
N ASP A 225 -0.72 -3.93 -8.10
CA ASP A 225 -0.96 -5.29 -8.58
C ASP A 225 0.06 -6.32 -8.04
N ARG A 226 0.33 -6.23 -6.73
CA ARG A 226 1.31 -7.04 -5.99
C ARG A 226 0.76 -7.44 -4.63
N SER A 227 1.42 -8.40 -3.97
CA SER A 227 1.14 -8.73 -2.58
C SER A 227 1.34 -7.53 -1.67
N LEU A 228 0.36 -7.23 -0.83
CA LEU A 228 0.40 -6.12 0.11
C LEU A 228 1.42 -6.29 1.25
N PHE A 229 1.77 -7.53 1.56
CA PHE A 229 2.54 -7.84 2.78
C PHE A 229 4.04 -7.70 2.61
N THR A 230 4.55 -7.51 1.39
CA THR A 230 5.96 -7.74 1.09
C THR A 230 6.69 -6.59 0.42
N ARG A 231 6.09 -5.40 0.35
CA ARG A 231 6.65 -4.31 -0.47
C ARG A 231 6.76 -3.02 0.31
N GLN A 232 7.55 -3.08 1.39
CA GLN A 232 7.92 -1.91 2.19
C GLN A 232 9.45 -1.78 2.14
N SER A 233 9.92 -1.32 1.00
CA SER A 233 11.32 -1.32 0.57
C SER A 233 12.01 0.02 0.82
N LEU A 234 13.34 0.06 0.74
CA LEU A 234 14.11 1.30 0.78
C LEU A 234 14.24 1.90 -0.62
N TRP A 235 13.99 3.20 -0.72
CA TRP A 235 14.05 4.00 -1.94
C TRP A 235 14.85 5.27 -1.72
N THR A 236 15.30 5.89 -2.81
CA THR A 236 15.97 7.20 -2.78
C THR A 236 15.30 8.16 -3.77
N ILE A 237 15.37 9.45 -3.43
CA ILE A 237 14.86 10.55 -4.23
C ILE A 237 15.74 11.78 -4.05
N ASN A 238 15.86 12.61 -5.08
CA ASN A 238 16.48 13.92 -4.94
C ASN A 238 15.56 14.90 -4.17
N PRO A 239 16.10 15.90 -3.46
CA PRO A 239 15.28 16.88 -2.74
C PRO A 239 14.30 17.68 -3.60
N ASN A 240 14.50 17.71 -4.92
CA ASN A 240 13.61 18.36 -5.88
C ASN A 240 12.53 17.41 -6.46
N GLY A 241 12.48 16.15 -6.04
CA GLY A 241 11.51 15.16 -6.49
C GLY A 241 11.94 14.32 -7.70
N THR A 242 13.10 14.63 -8.29
CA THR A 242 13.61 13.87 -9.43
C THR A 242 14.31 12.58 -8.99
N SER A 243 14.55 11.68 -9.93
CA SER A 243 15.38 10.47 -9.75
C SER A 243 14.90 9.54 -8.62
N VAL A 244 13.60 9.28 -8.56
CA VAL A 244 13.08 8.25 -7.65
C VAL A 244 13.61 6.89 -8.06
N ARG A 245 14.30 6.20 -7.14
CA ARG A 245 14.96 4.92 -7.42
C ARG A 245 14.87 3.97 -6.25
N LEU A 246 14.72 2.68 -6.55
CA LEU A 246 14.90 1.63 -5.56
C LEU A 246 16.31 1.70 -4.98
N PHE A 247 16.41 1.65 -3.65
CA PHE A 247 17.66 1.41 -2.96
C PHE A 247 17.83 -0.09 -2.68
N TYR A 248 16.82 -0.76 -2.08
CA TYR A 248 16.93 -2.18 -1.77
C TYR A 248 15.57 -2.83 -1.48
N GLY A 249 15.39 -4.07 -1.94
CA GLY A 249 14.43 -5.04 -1.39
C GLY A 249 13.02 -5.00 -1.99
N ASN A 250 12.85 -4.77 -3.31
CA ASN A 250 11.54 -4.66 -3.93
C ASN A 250 10.95 -6.00 -4.42
N THR A 251 11.74 -7.07 -4.50
CA THR A 251 11.29 -8.41 -4.93
C THR A 251 11.58 -9.52 -3.92
N LEU A 252 12.21 -9.18 -2.80
CA LEU A 252 12.56 -10.14 -1.76
C LEU A 252 11.36 -10.58 -0.94
N ALA A 253 11.33 -11.86 -0.54
CA ALA A 253 10.33 -12.39 0.39
C ALA A 253 10.59 -11.96 1.84
N SER A 254 11.83 -11.70 2.18
CA SER A 254 12.32 -11.27 3.49
C SER A 254 13.39 -10.20 3.30
N PRO A 255 13.34 -9.11 4.07
CA PRO A 255 12.35 -8.75 5.10
C PRO A 255 11.02 -8.22 4.52
N ASN A 256 9.97 -8.21 5.35
CA ASN A 256 8.68 -7.59 4.97
C ASN A 256 8.78 -6.07 4.89
N VAL A 257 9.41 -5.46 5.91
CA VAL A 257 9.49 -4.01 6.11
C VAL A 257 10.94 -3.64 6.39
N LEU A 258 11.45 -2.66 5.65
CA LEU A 258 12.73 -2.00 5.89
C LEU A 258 12.45 -0.59 6.43
N TRP A 259 12.48 -0.43 7.75
CA TRP A 259 12.02 0.75 8.45
C TRP A 259 13.18 1.60 8.97
N GLN A 260 13.07 2.93 8.91
CA GLN A 260 14.02 3.87 9.49
C GLN A 260 15.48 3.69 9.00
N GLY A 261 15.63 3.53 7.68
CA GLY A 261 16.96 3.42 7.06
C GLY A 261 17.81 4.65 7.28
N ARG A 262 19.09 4.46 7.67
CA ARG A 262 20.10 5.52 7.80
C ARG A 262 21.42 5.05 7.24
N GLU A 263 22.11 5.93 6.50
CA GLU A 263 23.47 5.64 6.01
C GLU A 263 24.47 5.56 7.16
N ILE A 264 25.34 4.56 7.11
CA ILE A 264 26.43 4.41 8.08
C ILE A 264 27.57 5.37 7.71
N PRO A 265 28.02 6.24 8.62
CA PRO A 265 29.01 7.25 8.30
C PRO A 265 30.29 6.67 7.67
N GLY A 266 30.65 7.19 6.50
CA GLY A 266 31.86 6.79 5.76
C GLY A 266 31.79 5.39 5.13
N ARG A 267 30.60 4.84 4.96
CA ARG A 267 30.36 3.52 4.33
C ARG A 267 29.21 3.60 3.32
N ASP A 268 29.29 2.81 2.26
CA ASP A 268 28.20 2.63 1.27
C ASP A 268 27.16 1.62 1.78
N LYS A 269 26.77 1.72 3.04
CA LYS A 269 25.86 0.83 3.74
C LYS A 269 24.80 1.61 4.49
N VAL A 270 23.65 0.99 4.64
CA VAL A 270 22.52 1.51 5.41
C VAL A 270 22.23 0.57 6.56
N ILE A 271 21.97 1.12 7.75
CA ILE A 271 21.37 0.39 8.87
C ILE A 271 19.86 0.65 8.87
N CYS A 272 19.06 -0.35 9.21
CA CYS A 272 17.61 -0.19 9.32
C CYS A 272 17.01 -1.20 10.31
N THR A 273 15.76 -0.94 10.71
CA THR A 273 14.90 -1.89 11.41
C THR A 273 14.21 -2.78 10.39
N MET A 274 14.31 -4.10 10.55
CA MET A 274 13.60 -5.10 9.75
C MET A 274 12.42 -5.64 10.55
N ALA A 275 11.22 -5.19 10.20
CA ALA A 275 10.00 -5.42 10.96
C ALA A 275 9.02 -6.33 10.20
N PRO A 276 8.04 -6.96 10.90
CA PRO A 276 6.91 -7.61 10.27
C PRO A 276 5.94 -6.58 9.68
N HIS A 277 5.09 -7.02 8.75
CA HIS A 277 4.08 -6.17 8.12
C HIS A 277 3.00 -5.69 9.13
N HIS A 278 2.56 -6.55 10.03
CA HIS A 278 1.57 -6.25 11.04
C HIS A 278 2.19 -6.03 12.43
N GLY A 279 1.51 -5.26 13.26
CA GLY A 279 1.91 -4.98 14.64
C GLY A 279 2.79 -3.74 14.75
N THR A 280 3.51 -3.65 15.86
CA THR A 280 4.46 -2.55 16.09
C THR A 280 5.62 -2.68 15.08
N PRO A 281 6.01 -1.59 14.40
CA PRO A 281 7.08 -1.62 13.40
C PRO A 281 8.46 -1.68 14.07
N SER A 282 8.69 -2.71 14.85
CA SER A 282 9.92 -3.02 15.55
C SER A 282 10.38 -4.43 15.18
N GLY A 283 11.67 -4.70 15.24
CA GLY A 283 12.19 -5.97 14.78
C GLY A 283 13.69 -6.12 14.94
N ALA A 284 14.31 -6.82 14.02
CA ALA A 284 15.77 -6.96 13.97
C ALA A 284 16.44 -5.67 13.50
N ILE A 285 17.64 -5.41 13.96
CA ILE A 285 18.52 -4.39 13.39
C ILE A 285 19.49 -5.07 12.42
N ALA A 286 19.53 -4.57 11.21
CA ALA A 286 20.43 -5.10 10.19
C ALA A 286 21.03 -4.00 9.33
N THR A 287 22.17 -4.32 8.72
CA THR A 287 22.78 -3.46 7.69
C THR A 287 22.49 -4.02 6.31
N VAL A 288 22.42 -3.13 5.32
CA VAL A 288 22.24 -3.43 3.91
C VAL A 288 23.40 -2.86 3.13
N ASP A 289 24.15 -3.72 2.42
CA ASP A 289 25.21 -3.35 1.49
C ASP A 289 24.70 -3.45 0.04
N GLN A 290 24.25 -2.33 -0.51
CA GLN A 290 23.70 -2.27 -1.87
C GLN A 290 24.67 -2.76 -2.95
N ARG A 291 25.98 -2.70 -2.74
CA ARG A 291 26.99 -3.14 -3.70
C ARG A 291 26.94 -4.64 -3.97
N LEU A 292 26.36 -5.42 -3.05
CA LEU A 292 26.13 -6.85 -3.23
C LEU A 292 24.87 -7.18 -4.07
N GLY A 293 24.13 -6.16 -4.51
CA GLY A 293 22.93 -6.24 -5.32
C GLY A 293 21.68 -5.79 -4.58
N MET A 294 20.85 -5.00 -5.26
CA MET A 294 19.65 -4.38 -4.69
C MET A 294 18.54 -5.39 -4.33
N GLU A 295 18.59 -6.58 -4.89
CA GLU A 295 17.63 -7.67 -4.67
C GLU A 295 18.34 -8.95 -4.17
N ASN A 296 19.56 -8.82 -3.64
CA ASN A 296 20.34 -9.94 -3.15
C ASN A 296 20.19 -10.10 -1.64
N PRO A 297 19.64 -11.22 -1.12
CA PRO A 297 19.55 -11.47 0.32
C PRO A 297 20.90 -11.42 1.06
N ALA A 298 22.02 -11.72 0.37
CA ALA A 298 23.35 -11.65 0.93
C ALA A 298 23.81 -10.22 1.24
N ALA A 299 23.13 -9.19 0.76
CA ALA A 299 23.38 -7.80 1.12
C ALA A 299 23.03 -7.48 2.58
N ILE A 300 22.24 -8.32 3.23
CA ILE A 300 21.77 -8.12 4.59
C ILE A 300 22.72 -8.76 5.59
N THR A 301 23.14 -7.98 6.60
CA THR A 301 23.82 -8.49 7.79
C THR A 301 22.98 -8.20 9.03
N ASN A 302 22.43 -9.25 9.66
CA ASN A 302 21.63 -9.11 10.88
C ASN A 302 22.55 -8.86 12.08
N LEU A 303 22.43 -7.70 12.74
CA LEU A 303 23.19 -7.33 13.95
C LEU A 303 22.56 -7.88 15.23
N THR A 304 21.32 -8.35 15.14
CA THR A 304 20.53 -8.92 16.25
C THR A 304 20.09 -10.34 15.94
N PRO A 305 21.03 -11.29 15.80
CA PRO A 305 20.74 -12.65 15.33
C PRO A 305 19.84 -13.47 16.26
N SER A 306 19.67 -13.06 17.52
CA SER A 306 18.68 -13.66 18.43
C SER A 306 17.22 -13.39 17.95
N ILE A 307 17.04 -12.41 17.07
CA ILE A 307 15.77 -12.08 16.44
C ILE A 307 15.86 -12.40 14.95
N GLY A 308 14.99 -13.26 14.48
CA GLY A 308 14.88 -13.60 13.06
C GLY A 308 14.46 -12.38 12.21
N ILE A 309 14.94 -12.32 10.99
CA ILE A 309 14.42 -11.35 10.00
C ILE A 309 13.02 -11.82 9.57
N PRO A 310 11.98 -10.98 9.67
CA PRO A 310 10.62 -11.36 9.32
C PRO A 310 10.51 -11.83 7.87
N VAL A 311 9.90 -12.99 7.66
CA VAL A 311 9.64 -13.56 6.34
C VAL A 311 8.22 -13.22 5.93
N SER A 312 7.99 -13.00 4.64
CA SER A 312 6.65 -12.88 4.08
C SER A 312 5.91 -14.22 4.21
N THR A 313 5.09 -14.32 5.25
CA THR A 313 4.00 -15.28 5.31
C THR A 313 2.71 -14.56 4.93
N ASP A 314 1.62 -15.29 4.71
CA ASP A 314 0.31 -14.74 4.30
C ASP A 314 -0.22 -13.61 5.18
N HIS A 315 0.39 -13.37 6.33
CA HIS A 315 0.01 -12.32 7.27
C HIS A 315 1.19 -11.50 7.82
N GLY A 316 2.40 -11.66 7.27
CA GLY A 316 3.59 -10.90 7.72
C GLY A 316 3.88 -11.08 9.22
N ALA A 317 3.62 -12.26 9.74
CA ALA A 317 3.88 -12.58 11.14
C ALA A 317 5.38 -12.81 11.39
N TRP A 318 5.79 -12.70 12.65
CA TRP A 318 7.10 -13.14 13.10
C TRP A 318 7.33 -14.61 12.75
N PRO A 319 8.57 -15.03 12.46
CA PRO A 319 8.89 -16.44 12.24
C PRO A 319 8.34 -17.33 13.34
N ALA A 320 7.79 -18.48 12.98
CA ALA A 320 7.29 -19.44 13.96
C ALA A 320 8.45 -19.87 14.88
N GLY A 321 8.33 -19.61 16.17
CA GLY A 321 9.38 -19.85 17.17
C GLY A 321 9.83 -18.62 17.98
N ASP A 322 9.54 -17.42 17.50
CA ASP A 322 9.91 -16.16 18.17
C ASP A 322 9.08 -15.82 19.42
N ALA A 323 8.14 -16.64 19.81
CA ALA A 323 7.48 -16.54 21.11
C ALA A 323 8.46 -16.63 22.31
N GLN A 324 9.72 -17.04 22.06
CA GLN A 324 10.76 -17.15 23.07
C GLN A 324 11.68 -15.90 23.13
N HIS A 325 11.59 -14.97 22.15
CA HIS A 325 12.41 -13.76 22.13
C HIS A 325 11.52 -12.53 22.34
N PRO A 326 11.41 -12.03 23.58
CA PRO A 326 10.54 -10.91 23.90
C PRO A 326 11.08 -9.57 23.44
N TRP A 327 12.26 -9.51 22.81
CA TRP A 327 12.95 -8.28 22.46
C TRP A 327 12.66 -7.88 21.01
N ALA A 328 12.49 -6.57 20.78
CA ALA A 328 12.50 -5.98 19.45
C ALA A 328 13.12 -4.58 19.50
N TYR A 329 13.70 -4.16 18.40
CA TYR A 329 14.44 -2.92 18.31
C TYR A 329 13.78 -1.96 17.34
N ILE A 330 13.98 -0.66 17.56
CA ILE A 330 13.49 0.43 16.72
C ILE A 330 14.44 1.62 16.84
N ASP A 331 14.38 2.57 15.90
CA ASP A 331 15.14 3.81 15.90
C ASP A 331 16.67 3.62 15.90
N PRO A 332 17.26 2.84 14.98
CA PRO A 332 18.69 2.67 14.92
C PRO A 332 19.40 3.97 14.52
N TRP A 333 20.41 4.35 15.30
CA TRP A 333 21.34 5.40 14.95
C TRP A 333 22.76 4.82 14.85
N PRO A 334 23.34 4.73 13.66
CA PRO A 334 24.63 4.10 13.48
C PRO A 334 25.76 4.97 14.04
N LEU A 335 26.66 4.35 14.77
CA LEU A 335 27.95 4.92 15.18
C LEU A 335 29.05 4.48 14.22
N ASP A 336 29.00 3.23 13.80
CA ASP A 336 29.78 2.56 12.76
C ASP A 336 29.03 1.32 12.23
N GLU A 337 29.72 0.40 11.51
CA GLU A 337 29.11 -0.81 10.94
C GLU A 337 28.63 -1.83 11.96
N GLN A 338 29.11 -1.78 13.19
CA GLN A 338 28.86 -2.80 14.21
C GLN A 338 28.24 -2.24 15.50
N HIS A 339 28.25 -0.92 15.66
CA HIS A 339 27.73 -0.25 16.84
C HIS A 339 26.63 0.74 16.47
N CYS A 340 25.53 0.66 17.18
CA CYS A 340 24.45 1.63 17.02
C CYS A 340 23.76 1.92 18.35
N LEU A 341 23.24 3.14 18.47
CA LEU A 341 22.26 3.46 19.48
C LEU A 341 20.89 3.01 18.99
N VAL A 342 20.08 2.42 19.89
CA VAL A 342 18.80 1.86 19.48
C VAL A 342 17.82 1.84 20.66
N ALA A 343 16.53 1.99 20.38
CA ALA A 343 15.51 1.71 21.37
C ALA A 343 15.19 0.21 21.35
N CYS A 344 15.24 -0.43 22.54
CA CYS A 344 15.02 -1.85 22.74
C CYS A 344 13.85 -2.07 23.70
N GLY A 345 12.87 -2.84 23.32
CA GLY A 345 11.68 -3.12 24.10
C GLY A 345 11.17 -4.53 23.95
N ILE A 346 10.17 -4.89 24.77
CA ILE A 346 9.47 -6.15 24.63
C ILE A 346 8.45 -5.96 23.51
N ALA A 347 8.57 -6.74 22.45
CA ALA A 347 7.62 -6.76 21.37
C ALA A 347 7.31 -8.19 20.95
N GLY A 348 6.06 -8.45 20.71
CA GLY A 348 5.57 -9.63 20.03
C GLY A 348 4.28 -9.27 19.31
N PRO A 349 4.01 -9.81 18.14
CA PRO A 349 2.86 -9.44 17.31
C PRO A 349 1.52 -9.67 18.03
N ASN A 350 1.49 -10.60 18.99
CA ASN A 350 0.30 -10.98 19.74
C ASN A 350 0.48 -10.89 21.25
N SER A 351 1.63 -10.36 21.74
CA SER A 351 1.80 -10.22 23.18
C SER A 351 0.96 -9.05 23.65
N GLY A 352 -0.09 -9.34 24.37
CA GLY A 352 -0.82 -8.36 25.18
C GLY A 352 0.07 -7.68 26.23
N GLN A 353 1.37 -7.96 26.27
CA GLN A 353 2.34 -7.39 27.20
C GLN A 353 2.90 -6.09 26.65
N GLN A 354 2.72 -5.05 27.45
CA GLN A 354 3.27 -3.71 27.21
C GLN A 354 4.69 -3.64 27.74
N GLY A 355 5.65 -3.94 26.88
CA GLY A 355 7.05 -3.67 27.20
C GLY A 355 7.37 -2.20 26.95
N ARG A 356 8.07 -1.57 27.90
CA ARG A 356 8.65 -0.24 27.69
C ARG A 356 9.94 -0.33 26.91
N TYR A 357 10.13 0.62 25.98
CA TYR A 357 11.40 0.76 25.28
C TYR A 357 12.41 1.49 26.14
N ARG A 358 13.64 1.00 26.13
CA ARG A 358 14.79 1.58 26.78
C ARG A 358 15.89 1.84 25.77
N LEU A 359 16.78 2.79 26.02
CA LEU A 359 17.91 3.06 25.12
C LEU A 359 19.07 2.16 25.48
N VAL A 360 19.63 1.52 24.45
CA VAL A 360 20.82 0.69 24.58
C VAL A 360 21.86 1.05 23.51
N LEU A 361 23.12 0.87 23.82
CA LEU A 361 24.18 0.71 22.84
C LEU A 361 24.20 -0.76 22.44
N LEU A 362 23.97 -1.02 21.15
CA LEU A 362 24.10 -2.34 20.54
C LEU A 362 25.51 -2.50 20.01
N GLU A 363 26.17 -3.57 20.42
CA GLU A 363 27.57 -3.90 20.15
C GLU A 363 27.68 -5.27 19.46
N PRO A 364 28.83 -5.64 18.87
CA PRO A 364 29.02 -6.94 18.23
C PRO A 364 28.60 -8.11 19.10
N GLY A 365 28.04 -9.15 18.47
CA GLY A 365 27.49 -10.31 19.18
C GLY A 365 26.19 -10.01 19.91
N GLU A 366 25.47 -8.96 19.51
CA GLU A 366 24.21 -8.49 20.12
C GLU A 366 24.34 -8.15 21.61
N LYS A 367 25.53 -7.73 22.05
CA LYS A 367 25.70 -7.21 23.39
C LYS A 367 24.95 -5.88 23.53
N ARG A 368 24.20 -5.74 24.61
CA ARG A 368 23.34 -4.60 24.92
C ARG A 368 23.83 -3.89 26.17
N THR A 369 24.36 -2.68 26.01
CA THR A 369 24.71 -1.83 27.13
C THR A 369 23.58 -0.84 27.39
N LEU A 370 22.94 -0.93 28.55
CA LEU A 370 21.84 -0.04 28.96
C LEU A 370 22.35 1.38 29.12
N LEU A 371 21.68 2.34 28.46
CA LEU A 371 21.98 3.76 28.53
C LEU A 371 20.91 4.54 29.31
N CYS A 372 19.64 4.19 29.11
CA CYS A 372 18.50 4.87 29.72
C CYS A 372 17.32 3.94 29.86
N GLU A 373 16.69 3.99 31.01
CA GLU A 373 15.39 3.39 31.29
C GLU A 373 14.54 4.40 32.09
N ASP A 374 13.24 4.40 31.88
CA ASP A 374 12.31 5.26 32.63
C ASP A 374 11.15 4.44 33.19
N ALA A 375 10.76 4.73 34.42
CA ALA A 375 9.71 4.00 35.13
C ALA A 375 8.31 4.21 34.53
N THR A 376 8.08 5.32 33.84
CA THR A 376 6.77 5.73 33.30
C THR A 376 6.73 5.70 31.78
N TYR A 377 7.79 6.15 31.13
CA TYR A 377 7.85 6.38 29.70
C TYR A 377 8.73 5.36 28.98
N SER A 378 8.44 5.11 27.74
CA SER A 378 9.38 4.51 26.79
C SER A 378 10.34 5.58 26.24
N CYS A 379 11.59 5.17 25.98
CA CYS A 379 12.63 6.03 25.41
C CYS A 379 12.88 5.68 23.95
N PHE A 380 12.92 6.70 23.06
CA PHE A 380 12.98 6.53 21.61
C PHE A 380 13.94 7.53 20.95
N ASN A 381 14.31 7.28 19.68
CA ASN A 381 15.09 8.15 18.82
C ASN A 381 16.40 8.67 19.45
N PRO A 382 17.33 7.81 19.87
CA PRO A 382 18.60 8.25 20.45
C PRO A 382 19.51 8.86 19.38
N ILE A 383 19.92 10.13 19.55
CA ILE A 383 20.82 10.86 18.64
C ILE A 383 21.99 11.44 19.43
N PRO A 384 23.26 11.13 19.08
CA PRO A 384 24.41 11.78 19.70
C PRO A 384 24.41 13.29 19.48
N LEU A 385 24.48 14.08 20.54
CA LEU A 385 24.52 15.54 20.48
C LEU A 385 25.92 16.01 20.05
N LYS A 386 26.22 15.86 18.77
CA LYS A 386 27.46 16.31 18.15
C LYS A 386 27.22 16.82 16.73
N PRO A 387 28.02 17.80 16.28
CA PRO A 387 28.03 18.19 14.88
C PRO A 387 28.35 17.00 13.97
N ARG A 388 27.76 17.00 12.79
CA ARG A 388 28.02 16.01 11.75
C ARG A 388 28.31 16.69 10.42
N PRO A 389 29.09 16.05 9.51
CA PRO A 389 29.33 16.61 8.19
C PRO A 389 28.02 16.91 7.49
N ARG A 390 27.94 18.06 6.83
CA ARG A 390 26.82 18.39 5.96
C ARG A 390 27.01 17.63 4.65
N PRO A 391 26.01 16.86 4.19
CA PRO A 391 26.06 16.16 2.91
C PRO A 391 26.16 17.11 1.73
N ALA A 392 26.40 16.55 0.53
CA ALA A 392 26.36 17.32 -0.70
C ALA A 392 24.98 17.96 -0.92
N GLU A 393 24.97 19.19 -1.35
CA GLU A 393 23.72 19.86 -1.78
C GLU A 393 23.41 19.47 -3.22
N LEU A 394 22.22 18.89 -3.41
CA LEU A 394 21.70 18.59 -4.73
C LEU A 394 20.86 19.76 -5.26
N PRO A 395 20.66 19.83 -6.61
CA PRO A 395 19.90 20.91 -7.21
C PRO A 395 18.52 21.11 -6.54
N GLY A 396 18.16 22.36 -6.38
CA GLY A 396 16.86 22.80 -5.87
C GLY A 396 15.69 22.46 -6.81
N PRO A 397 14.50 23.01 -6.54
CA PRO A 397 13.31 22.75 -7.33
C PRO A 397 13.53 22.97 -8.82
N VAL A 398 12.96 22.08 -9.63
CA VAL A 398 12.90 22.32 -11.07
C VAL A 398 11.82 23.39 -11.32
N GLU A 399 12.23 24.58 -11.70
CA GLU A 399 11.34 25.64 -12.15
C GLU A 399 10.93 25.38 -13.61
N SER A 400 10.08 24.38 -13.84
CA SER A 400 9.51 24.13 -15.16
C SER A 400 8.03 24.49 -15.20
N ARG A 401 7.59 25.12 -16.29
CA ARG A 401 6.16 25.34 -16.59
C ARG A 401 5.53 24.16 -17.33
N GLU A 402 6.31 23.16 -17.66
CA GLU A 402 5.86 21.96 -18.37
C GLU A 402 4.98 21.12 -17.44
N ALA A 403 3.90 20.56 -17.97
CA ALA A 403 3.04 19.62 -17.25
C ALA A 403 3.50 18.17 -17.41
N ALA A 404 4.61 17.94 -18.11
CA ALA A 404 5.13 16.62 -18.46
C ALA A 404 6.64 16.53 -18.21
N GLY A 405 7.14 15.31 -18.12
CA GLY A 405 8.55 14.96 -18.22
C GLY A 405 8.75 13.91 -19.29
N THR A 406 10.01 13.61 -19.64
CA THR A 406 10.37 12.69 -20.73
C THR A 406 10.98 11.41 -20.18
N PHE A 407 10.43 10.26 -20.57
CA PHE A 407 11.05 8.95 -20.35
C PHE A 407 11.81 8.51 -21.61
N ILE A 408 13.00 7.94 -21.38
CA ILE A 408 13.83 7.31 -22.42
C ILE A 408 14.06 5.85 -22.00
N LEU A 409 13.36 4.93 -22.65
CA LEU A 409 13.61 3.50 -22.52
C LEU A 409 14.60 3.06 -23.57
N GLN A 410 15.73 2.46 -23.15
CA GLN A 410 16.79 2.09 -24.06
C GLN A 410 16.48 0.81 -24.85
N ASP A 411 16.01 -0.24 -24.19
CA ASP A 411 15.64 -1.51 -24.82
C ASP A 411 14.62 -2.26 -23.95
N VAL A 412 13.37 -2.30 -24.35
CA VAL A 412 12.28 -2.96 -23.63
C VAL A 412 12.55 -4.44 -23.34
N TYR A 413 13.36 -5.10 -24.18
CA TYR A 413 13.64 -6.54 -24.05
C TYR A 413 14.67 -6.88 -22.97
N ARG A 414 15.39 -5.90 -22.43
CA ARG A 414 16.29 -6.15 -21.30
C ARG A 414 15.47 -6.52 -20.06
N GLY A 415 15.71 -7.75 -19.58
CA GLY A 415 14.96 -8.32 -18.46
C GLY A 415 13.65 -9.00 -18.84
N LEU A 416 13.12 -8.87 -20.06
CA LEU A 416 11.94 -9.60 -20.54
C LEU A 416 12.32 -11.01 -21.05
N THR A 417 12.68 -11.91 -20.14
CA THR A 417 13.05 -13.29 -20.50
C THR A 417 11.87 -14.00 -21.16
N GLY A 418 12.12 -14.61 -22.32
CA GLY A 418 11.11 -15.38 -23.04
C GLY A 418 10.22 -14.56 -24.00
N VAL A 419 10.36 -13.24 -24.04
CA VAL A 419 9.67 -12.37 -25.01
C VAL A 419 10.55 -12.20 -26.27
N PRO A 420 10.11 -12.66 -27.45
CA PRO A 420 10.87 -12.50 -28.66
C PRO A 420 11.05 -11.03 -29.04
N ARG A 421 12.22 -10.67 -29.60
CA ARG A 421 12.42 -9.33 -30.15
C ARG A 421 11.41 -9.05 -31.27
N GLY A 422 10.86 -7.85 -31.28
CA GLY A 422 9.80 -7.45 -32.20
C GLY A 422 8.39 -7.81 -31.73
N ALA A 423 8.19 -8.56 -30.63
CA ALA A 423 6.88 -8.86 -30.08
C ALA A 423 6.26 -7.63 -29.39
N VAL A 424 7.04 -6.84 -28.66
CA VAL A 424 6.55 -5.60 -28.06
C VAL A 424 6.41 -4.53 -29.13
N LYS A 425 5.23 -3.94 -29.25
CA LYS A 425 4.92 -2.88 -30.21
C LYS A 425 4.60 -1.55 -29.56
N GLN A 426 4.06 -1.57 -28.35
CA GLN A 426 3.65 -0.38 -27.63
C GLN A 426 3.92 -0.52 -26.13
N LEU A 427 4.03 0.62 -25.46
CA LEU A 427 3.90 0.71 -24.00
C LEU A 427 2.57 1.39 -23.70
N ARG A 428 1.77 0.81 -22.79
CA ARG A 428 0.61 1.48 -22.18
C ARG A 428 1.07 2.18 -20.92
N ILE A 429 0.67 3.45 -20.78
CA ILE A 429 0.96 4.30 -19.63
C ILE A 429 -0.26 4.32 -18.72
N VAL A 430 -0.09 3.91 -17.49
CA VAL A 430 -1.16 3.79 -16.49
C VAL A 430 -0.76 4.52 -15.22
N SER A 431 -1.76 5.13 -14.55
CA SER A 431 -1.60 5.68 -13.20
C SER A 431 -2.68 5.14 -12.27
N GLN A 432 -2.47 5.33 -10.97
CA GLN A 432 -3.47 5.10 -9.94
C GLN A 432 -3.94 6.45 -9.38
N ALA A 433 -5.25 6.62 -9.23
CA ALA A 433 -5.77 7.80 -8.57
C ALA A 433 -5.67 7.66 -7.05
N PRO A 434 -5.25 8.69 -6.32
CA PRO A 434 -5.24 8.68 -4.86
C PRO A 434 -6.60 8.30 -4.30
N LYS A 435 -6.63 7.48 -3.27
CA LYS A 435 -7.87 7.03 -2.62
C LYS A 435 -8.32 8.08 -1.60
N PRO A 436 -9.47 8.75 -1.81
CA PRO A 436 -9.87 9.91 -0.99
C PRO A 436 -10.40 9.54 0.39
N CYS A 437 -10.65 8.26 0.62
CA CYS A 437 -11.10 7.73 1.91
C CYS A 437 -10.84 6.23 1.99
N ASN A 438 -10.78 5.71 3.18
CA ASN A 438 -10.93 4.29 3.46
C ASN A 438 -12.01 4.14 4.51
N MET A 439 -13.25 3.97 4.08
CA MET A 439 -14.37 3.78 4.98
C MET A 439 -14.40 2.33 5.45
N ARG A 440 -14.39 2.11 6.75
CA ARG A 440 -14.58 0.79 7.31
C ARG A 440 -16.01 0.32 7.02
N GLY A 441 -16.20 -0.43 5.95
CA GLY A 441 -17.38 -1.27 5.80
C GLY A 441 -17.38 -2.37 6.85
N GLN A 442 -18.53 -2.91 7.19
CA GLN A 442 -18.67 -3.88 8.30
C GLN A 442 -17.83 -5.15 8.15
N ARG A 443 -17.19 -5.43 7.00
CA ARG A 443 -16.43 -6.66 6.76
C ARG A 443 -15.18 -6.55 5.89
N ALA A 444 -14.90 -5.42 5.25
CA ALA A 444 -13.79 -5.33 4.28
C ALA A 444 -13.19 -3.93 4.25
N TYR A 445 -12.54 -3.53 5.34
CA TYR A 445 -11.87 -2.24 5.44
C TYR A 445 -10.80 -2.00 4.36
N ASP A 446 -10.25 -3.06 3.77
CA ASP A 446 -9.22 -3.00 2.74
C ASP A 446 -9.75 -2.54 1.38
N HIS A 447 -11.06 -2.54 1.20
CA HIS A 447 -11.67 -2.40 -0.11
C HIS A 447 -12.58 -1.19 -0.25
N ASP A 448 -12.86 -0.47 0.86
CA ASP A 448 -13.85 0.60 0.84
C ASP A 448 -13.28 1.93 0.32
N PRO A 449 -13.89 2.56 -0.70
CA PRO A 449 -14.94 1.98 -1.55
C PRO A 449 -14.36 0.99 -2.55
N LEU A 450 -15.04 -0.14 -2.71
CA LEU A 450 -14.66 -1.23 -3.62
C LEU A 450 -14.59 -0.74 -5.08
N ILE A 451 -13.47 -1.00 -5.74
CA ILE A 451 -13.25 -0.65 -7.15
C ILE A 451 -13.48 -1.86 -8.06
N GLY A 452 -12.99 -3.01 -7.67
CA GLY A 452 -13.12 -4.25 -8.43
C GLY A 452 -12.60 -5.44 -7.64
N ARG A 453 -12.61 -6.62 -8.24
CA ARG A 453 -12.10 -7.84 -7.59
C ARG A 453 -10.57 -7.95 -7.62
N GLY A 454 -9.92 -7.36 -8.61
CA GLY A 454 -8.47 -7.45 -8.79
C GLY A 454 -7.72 -6.17 -8.42
N THR A 455 -8.40 -5.05 -8.26
CA THR A 455 -7.75 -3.77 -7.88
C THR A 455 -8.53 -3.02 -6.83
N TYR A 456 -7.79 -2.33 -5.96
CA TYR A 456 -8.33 -1.45 -4.93
C TYR A 456 -8.29 0.03 -5.33
N TYR A 457 -7.54 0.36 -6.38
CA TYR A 457 -7.39 1.72 -6.89
C TYR A 457 -8.14 1.92 -8.19
N VAL A 458 -8.64 3.15 -8.37
CA VAL A 458 -9.07 3.61 -9.68
C VAL A 458 -7.85 3.69 -10.59
N LYS A 459 -7.83 2.91 -11.65
CA LYS A 459 -6.78 2.85 -12.66
C LYS A 459 -7.12 3.80 -13.80
N CYS A 460 -6.18 4.68 -14.15
CA CYS A 460 -6.31 5.63 -15.25
C CYS A 460 -5.40 5.20 -16.41
N ASN A 461 -5.99 4.91 -17.56
CA ASN A 461 -5.26 4.62 -18.80
C ASN A 461 -5.03 5.94 -19.55
N HIS A 462 -3.77 6.37 -19.66
CA HIS A 462 -3.39 7.58 -20.40
C HIS A 462 -3.31 7.31 -21.91
N GLY A 463 -3.06 6.07 -22.32
CA GLY A 463 -2.89 5.68 -23.71
C GLY A 463 -1.61 4.89 -23.92
N THR A 464 -1.13 4.93 -25.17
CA THR A 464 0.04 4.14 -25.59
C THR A 464 1.07 4.98 -26.35
N VAL A 465 2.32 4.50 -26.33
CA VAL A 465 3.41 5.01 -27.14
C VAL A 465 4.07 3.86 -27.92
N SER A 466 4.61 4.16 -29.10
CA SER A 466 5.27 3.14 -29.93
C SER A 466 6.63 2.73 -29.36
N VAL A 467 6.99 1.47 -29.56
CA VAL A 467 8.34 0.92 -29.33
C VAL A 467 9.04 0.74 -30.68
N GLU A 468 10.27 1.23 -30.79
CA GLU A 468 11.07 1.15 -32.00
C GLU A 468 11.60 -0.28 -32.30
N ALA A 469 12.14 -0.49 -33.47
CA ALA A 469 12.65 -1.80 -33.90
C ALA A 469 13.79 -2.34 -33.03
N ASP A 470 14.58 -1.44 -32.41
CA ASP A 470 15.64 -1.78 -31.47
C ASP A 470 15.14 -2.03 -30.04
N GLY A 471 13.82 -1.84 -29.79
CA GLY A 471 13.20 -1.96 -28.49
C GLY A 471 13.16 -0.66 -27.69
N SER A 472 13.64 0.43 -28.24
CA SER A 472 13.68 1.73 -27.54
C SER A 472 12.34 2.48 -27.63
N ALA A 473 12.12 3.39 -26.68
CA ALA A 473 11.02 4.35 -26.68
C ALA A 473 11.47 5.67 -26.03
N CYS A 474 11.00 6.79 -26.57
CA CYS A 474 11.23 8.12 -26.00
C CYS A 474 9.90 8.91 -26.06
N PHE A 475 9.36 9.28 -24.91
CA PHE A 475 8.01 9.83 -24.84
C PHE A 475 7.81 10.78 -23.67
N ASN A 476 6.87 11.71 -23.83
CA ASN A 476 6.40 12.57 -22.75
C ASN A 476 5.32 11.86 -21.93
N ALA A 477 5.37 12.04 -20.62
CA ALA A 477 4.38 11.50 -19.68
C ALA A 477 3.96 12.55 -18.65
N PRO A 478 2.74 12.45 -18.10
CA PRO A 478 2.26 13.37 -17.06
C PRO A 478 3.23 13.43 -15.88
N ALA A 479 3.60 14.63 -15.47
CA ALA A 479 4.44 14.87 -14.30
C ALA A 479 3.61 14.95 -13.02
N GLY A 480 4.23 14.62 -11.88
CA GLY A 480 3.61 14.75 -10.58
C GLY A 480 2.47 13.77 -10.31
N VAL A 481 2.52 12.60 -10.93
CA VAL A 481 1.60 11.48 -10.70
C VAL A 481 2.38 10.15 -10.62
N GLU A 482 1.80 9.19 -9.90
CA GLU A 482 2.32 7.83 -9.88
C GLU A 482 2.05 7.13 -11.22
N LEU A 483 3.07 6.57 -11.84
CA LEU A 483 3.00 5.93 -13.14
C LEU A 483 3.54 4.50 -13.11
N TYR A 484 2.99 3.64 -13.97
CA TYR A 484 3.58 2.36 -14.34
C TYR A 484 3.29 2.02 -15.80
N PHE A 485 4.06 1.08 -16.35
CA PHE A 485 4.03 0.77 -17.76
C PHE A 485 3.71 -0.69 -18.01
N GLN A 486 3.02 -0.95 -19.15
CA GLN A 486 2.71 -2.29 -19.64
C GLN A 486 3.25 -2.44 -21.08
N ALA A 487 4.07 -3.46 -21.31
CA ALA A 487 4.55 -3.81 -22.64
C ALA A 487 3.47 -4.60 -23.40
N LEU A 488 3.06 -4.12 -24.58
CA LEU A 488 1.95 -4.65 -25.36
C LEU A 488 2.42 -5.25 -26.69
N ASP A 489 1.71 -6.31 -27.11
CA ASP A 489 1.83 -6.86 -28.46
C ASP A 489 1.10 -6.00 -29.53
N ALA A 490 1.10 -6.45 -30.78
CA ALA A 490 0.44 -5.77 -31.90
C ALA A 490 -1.10 -5.69 -31.72
N ASN A 491 -1.69 -6.59 -30.97
CA ASN A 491 -3.12 -6.64 -30.69
C ASN A 491 -3.52 -5.80 -29.48
N GLY A 492 -2.55 -5.27 -28.73
CA GLY A 492 -2.77 -4.50 -27.49
C GLY A 492 -2.90 -5.36 -26.24
N LYS A 493 -2.52 -6.65 -26.30
CA LYS A 493 -2.46 -7.54 -25.13
C LYS A 493 -1.16 -7.29 -24.36
N GLU A 494 -1.27 -7.36 -23.05
CA GLU A 494 -0.11 -7.22 -22.17
C GLU A 494 0.80 -8.45 -22.25
N LEU A 495 2.07 -8.22 -22.61
CA LEU A 495 3.13 -9.22 -22.52
C LEU A 495 3.80 -9.21 -21.15
N CYS A 496 3.94 -8.04 -20.57
CA CYS A 496 4.51 -7.85 -19.22
C CYS A 496 4.12 -6.50 -18.67
N ARG A 497 4.06 -6.39 -17.33
CA ARG A 497 3.78 -5.14 -16.61
C ARG A 497 4.87 -4.79 -15.62
N MET A 498 5.05 -3.51 -15.42
CA MET A 498 5.80 -2.98 -14.30
C MET A 498 4.95 -3.19 -13.03
N ALA A 499 5.43 -4.00 -12.09
CA ALA A 499 4.74 -4.26 -10.83
C ALA A 499 5.21 -3.34 -9.68
N SER A 500 5.95 -2.31 -10.00
CA SER A 500 6.36 -1.19 -9.16
C SER A 500 5.87 0.10 -9.80
N VAL A 501 6.05 1.22 -9.11
CA VAL A 501 5.66 2.52 -9.61
C VAL A 501 6.85 3.45 -9.77
N THR A 502 6.73 4.40 -10.66
CA THR A 502 7.67 5.49 -10.87
C THR A 502 6.91 6.81 -10.93
N GLN A 503 7.64 7.90 -10.98
CA GLN A 503 7.12 9.23 -11.25
C GLN A 503 8.10 9.99 -12.10
N ILE A 504 7.68 11.13 -12.61
CA ILE A 504 8.55 12.09 -13.28
C ILE A 504 8.16 13.50 -12.85
N MET A 505 9.14 14.37 -12.69
CA MET A 505 8.91 15.78 -12.38
C MET A 505 8.76 16.60 -13.67
N PRO A 506 8.14 17.79 -13.59
CA PRO A 506 8.02 18.71 -14.73
C PRO A 506 9.40 18.98 -15.36
N GLY A 507 9.53 18.71 -16.67
CA GLY A 507 10.78 18.92 -17.41
C GLY A 507 11.92 17.92 -17.10
N GLU A 508 11.70 16.95 -16.21
CA GLU A 508 12.69 15.89 -15.94
C GLU A 508 12.84 14.98 -17.15
N VAL A 509 14.09 14.55 -17.41
CA VAL A 509 14.40 13.49 -18.36
C VAL A 509 14.91 12.28 -17.58
N GLN A 510 14.18 11.18 -17.63
CA GLN A 510 14.51 9.95 -16.91
C GLN A 510 14.80 8.80 -17.86
N GLY A 511 15.98 8.16 -17.71
CA GLY A 511 16.38 6.99 -18.48
C GLY A 511 16.03 5.67 -17.77
N CYS A 512 15.55 4.70 -18.57
CA CYS A 512 15.36 3.30 -18.18
C CYS A 512 16.17 2.43 -19.12
N VAL A 513 16.98 1.49 -18.60
CA VAL A 513 17.81 0.60 -19.43
C VAL A 513 16.97 -0.52 -20.03
N GLY A 514 15.97 -1.02 -19.31
CA GLY A 514 15.05 -2.07 -19.74
C GLY A 514 13.78 -2.13 -18.91
N CYS A 515 12.95 -3.14 -19.15
CA CYS A 515 11.66 -3.31 -18.47
C CYS A 515 11.79 -4.01 -17.09
N HIS A 516 12.63 -5.02 -17.01
CA HIS A 516 12.92 -5.80 -15.79
C HIS A 516 14.42 -5.97 -15.59
N GLU A 517 15.13 -4.90 -15.73
CA GLU A 517 16.59 -4.90 -15.55
C GLU A 517 16.98 -5.01 -14.07
N PRO A 518 18.09 -5.68 -13.74
CA PRO A 518 18.79 -5.43 -12.51
C PRO A 518 19.29 -3.98 -12.56
N ARG A 519 18.88 -3.16 -11.60
CA ARG A 519 19.18 -1.70 -11.60
C ARG A 519 20.64 -1.36 -11.29
N ASP A 520 21.50 -2.36 -11.32
CA ASP A 520 22.96 -2.30 -11.24
C ASP A 520 23.64 -2.26 -12.61
N SER A 521 22.86 -2.25 -13.71
CA SER A 521 23.39 -2.20 -15.07
C SER A 521 23.39 -0.78 -15.64
N SER A 522 24.46 -0.46 -16.36
CA SER A 522 24.58 0.83 -17.06
C SER A 522 23.96 0.78 -18.46
N ALA A 523 23.54 1.94 -18.93
CA ALA A 523 23.11 2.14 -20.30
C ALA A 523 24.24 1.75 -21.28
N THR A 524 23.89 1.16 -22.42
CA THR A 524 24.87 0.90 -23.49
C THR A 524 25.30 2.21 -24.17
N ALA A 525 26.47 2.22 -24.74
CA ALA A 525 26.99 3.39 -25.49
C ALA A 525 26.22 3.67 -26.80
N ALA A 526 25.40 2.72 -27.27
CA ALA A 526 24.61 2.90 -28.48
C ALA A 526 23.44 3.88 -28.22
N ARG A 527 23.29 4.87 -29.08
CA ARG A 527 22.16 5.79 -29.04
C ARG A 527 20.89 5.07 -29.49
N PRO A 528 19.82 5.05 -28.64
CA PRO A 528 18.56 4.44 -29.02
C PRO A 528 17.91 5.07 -30.26
N LEU A 529 17.29 4.28 -31.12
CA LEU A 529 16.56 4.78 -32.30
C LEU A 529 15.50 5.82 -31.92
N ALA A 530 14.80 5.61 -30.82
CA ALA A 530 13.78 6.52 -30.32
C ALA A 530 14.33 7.95 -30.04
N MET A 531 15.63 8.11 -29.81
CA MET A 531 16.28 9.41 -29.61
C MET A 531 16.68 10.11 -30.92
N SER A 532 16.42 9.51 -32.09
CA SER A 532 16.67 10.14 -33.39
C SER A 532 15.62 11.20 -33.76
N ARG A 533 14.53 11.26 -33.00
CA ARG A 533 13.41 12.19 -33.15
C ARG A 533 13.00 12.79 -31.78
N PRO A 534 12.21 13.87 -31.76
CA PRO A 534 11.64 14.37 -30.50
C PRO A 534 10.82 13.32 -29.77
N PRO A 535 10.67 13.42 -28.45
CA PRO A 535 9.80 12.55 -27.66
C PRO A 535 8.37 12.51 -28.25
N VAL A 536 7.79 11.32 -28.30
CA VAL A 536 6.42 11.16 -28.81
C VAL A 536 5.40 11.45 -27.70
N GLU A 537 4.24 12.00 -28.11
CA GLU A 537 3.12 12.16 -27.20
C GLU A 537 2.35 10.84 -27.03
N ILE A 538 1.69 10.68 -25.88
CA ILE A 538 0.83 9.53 -25.61
C ILE A 538 -0.38 9.60 -26.52
N THR A 539 -0.64 8.54 -27.27
CA THR A 539 -1.86 8.38 -28.06
C THR A 539 -2.97 7.83 -27.16
N PRO A 540 -4.04 8.61 -26.89
CA PRO A 540 -5.15 8.13 -26.08
C PRO A 540 -5.80 6.87 -26.65
N PRO A 541 -6.42 6.02 -25.82
CA PRO A 541 -7.18 4.88 -26.31
C PRO A 541 -8.43 5.36 -27.09
N PRO A 542 -9.04 4.51 -27.96
CA PRO A 542 -10.19 4.91 -28.80
C PRO A 542 -11.41 5.45 -28.02
N TRP A 543 -11.51 5.09 -26.74
CA TRP A 543 -12.59 5.55 -25.84
C TRP A 543 -12.21 6.77 -24.99
N GLY A 544 -11.05 7.36 -25.23
CA GLY A 544 -10.49 8.49 -24.47
C GLY A 544 -9.61 8.08 -23.29
N ALA A 545 -8.69 8.97 -22.91
CA ALA A 545 -7.86 8.78 -21.72
C ALA A 545 -8.68 8.99 -20.43
N GLY A 546 -8.34 8.25 -19.38
CA GLY A 546 -8.98 8.41 -18.08
C GLY A 546 -9.22 7.11 -17.32
N PRO A 547 -10.10 7.14 -16.31
CA PRO A 547 -10.40 5.99 -15.49
C PRO A 547 -10.96 4.82 -16.30
N VAL A 548 -10.42 3.62 -16.05
CA VAL A 548 -10.95 2.38 -16.63
C VAL A 548 -12.20 1.97 -15.85
N ASP A 549 -13.31 1.75 -16.56
CA ASP A 549 -14.63 1.49 -15.99
C ASP A 549 -15.32 0.38 -16.80
N PHE A 550 -15.70 -0.70 -16.13
CA PHE A 550 -16.32 -1.86 -16.80
C PHE A 550 -17.63 -1.48 -17.51
N VAL A 551 -18.48 -0.71 -16.82
CA VAL A 551 -19.82 -0.38 -17.33
C VAL A 551 -19.75 0.54 -18.55
N ARG A 552 -18.72 1.41 -18.61
CA ARG A 552 -18.55 2.35 -19.73
C ARG A 552 -17.77 1.76 -20.90
N HIS A 553 -16.81 0.87 -20.64
CA HIS A 553 -15.86 0.46 -21.68
C HIS A 553 -16.02 -1.01 -22.09
N VAL A 554 -16.46 -1.89 -21.19
CA VAL A 554 -16.56 -3.34 -21.45
C VAL A 554 -18.02 -3.75 -21.68
N GLN A 555 -18.95 -3.31 -20.83
CA GLN A 555 -20.36 -3.69 -20.94
C GLN A 555 -20.95 -3.37 -22.32
N PRO A 556 -20.71 -2.20 -22.95
CA PRO A 556 -21.22 -1.93 -24.29
C PRO A 556 -20.70 -2.89 -25.37
N VAL A 557 -19.49 -3.42 -25.18
CA VAL A 557 -18.95 -4.46 -26.09
C VAL A 557 -19.72 -5.77 -25.89
N LEU A 558 -19.96 -6.16 -24.65
CA LEU A 558 -20.74 -7.37 -24.33
C LEU A 558 -22.20 -7.23 -24.86
N ASP A 559 -22.80 -6.06 -24.67
CA ASP A 559 -24.15 -5.77 -25.15
C ASP A 559 -24.27 -5.90 -26.67
N ARG A 560 -23.22 -5.45 -27.38
CA ARG A 560 -23.21 -5.53 -28.86
C ARG A 560 -22.95 -6.92 -29.39
N TYR A 561 -22.10 -7.71 -28.76
CA TYR A 561 -21.57 -8.94 -29.34
C TYR A 561 -21.97 -10.22 -28.62
N CYS A 562 -22.38 -10.18 -27.35
CA CYS A 562 -22.47 -11.36 -26.49
C CYS A 562 -23.85 -11.62 -25.91
N ILE A 563 -24.60 -10.58 -25.49
CA ILE A 563 -25.85 -10.74 -24.74
C ILE A 563 -26.98 -11.42 -25.56
N ARG A 564 -26.92 -11.39 -26.88
CA ARG A 564 -27.88 -12.11 -27.72
C ARG A 564 -28.01 -13.58 -27.33
N CYS A 565 -26.90 -14.20 -26.91
CA CYS A 565 -26.85 -15.60 -26.51
C CYS A 565 -26.64 -15.77 -24.99
N HIS A 566 -26.10 -14.74 -24.32
CA HIS A 566 -25.68 -14.80 -22.94
C HIS A 566 -26.47 -13.83 -22.06
N SER A 567 -27.81 -13.88 -22.16
CA SER A 567 -28.72 -13.12 -21.30
C SER A 567 -30.07 -13.85 -21.16
N GLY A 568 -30.92 -13.39 -20.24
CA GLY A 568 -32.24 -13.92 -19.99
C GLY A 568 -32.30 -15.08 -19.00
N PRO A 569 -33.42 -15.83 -18.95
CA PRO A 569 -33.64 -16.85 -17.92
C PRO A 569 -32.76 -18.09 -18.08
N ASP A 570 -32.33 -18.41 -19.30
CA ASP A 570 -31.49 -19.57 -19.62
C ASP A 570 -30.38 -19.17 -20.59
N PRO A 571 -29.41 -18.39 -20.15
CA PRO A 571 -28.30 -17.93 -20.99
C PRO A 571 -27.41 -19.10 -21.41
N ASN A 572 -26.92 -19.08 -22.65
CA ASN A 572 -26.06 -20.14 -23.20
C ASN A 572 -24.88 -20.45 -22.27
N GLY A 573 -24.68 -21.72 -21.98
CA GLY A 573 -23.64 -22.16 -21.03
C GLY A 573 -23.86 -21.72 -19.58
N GLY A 574 -25.03 -21.22 -19.24
CA GLY A 574 -25.37 -20.75 -17.90
C GLY A 574 -24.71 -19.44 -17.50
N ILE A 575 -24.16 -18.69 -18.47
CA ILE A 575 -23.36 -17.47 -18.20
C ILE A 575 -24.16 -16.25 -18.67
N ASP A 576 -24.64 -15.47 -17.72
CA ASP A 576 -25.33 -14.19 -17.98
C ASP A 576 -24.27 -13.05 -18.10
N LEU A 577 -24.20 -12.43 -19.26
CA LEU A 577 -23.34 -11.30 -19.58
C LEU A 577 -24.09 -9.97 -19.70
N SER A 578 -25.33 -9.93 -19.20
CA SER A 578 -26.14 -8.72 -19.18
C SER A 578 -25.64 -7.69 -18.15
N ASN A 579 -26.07 -6.43 -18.33
CA ASN A 579 -25.84 -5.36 -17.35
C ASN A 579 -26.79 -5.43 -16.14
N ASP A 580 -27.49 -6.53 -15.95
CA ASP A 580 -28.38 -6.73 -14.81
C ASP A 580 -27.63 -6.65 -13.50
N LYS A 581 -28.24 -6.06 -12.49
CA LYS A 581 -27.55 -5.75 -11.21
C LYS A 581 -27.58 -6.93 -10.26
N ALA A 582 -26.42 -7.23 -9.68
CA ALA A 582 -26.24 -8.16 -8.57
C ALA A 582 -25.88 -7.37 -7.29
N GLN A 583 -25.29 -8.03 -6.30
CA GLN A 583 -24.96 -7.43 -5.00
C GLN A 583 -24.05 -6.20 -5.09
N LEU A 584 -22.86 -6.39 -5.62
CA LEU A 584 -21.79 -5.37 -5.66
C LEU A 584 -21.56 -4.84 -7.07
N PHE A 585 -21.81 -5.66 -8.08
CA PHE A 585 -21.52 -5.46 -9.50
C PHE A 585 -22.74 -5.77 -10.36
N ASN A 586 -22.57 -5.85 -11.68
CA ASN A 586 -23.55 -6.43 -12.59
C ASN A 586 -23.28 -7.93 -12.82
N MET A 587 -24.22 -8.60 -13.49
CA MET A 587 -24.14 -10.04 -13.78
C MET A 587 -22.95 -10.38 -14.67
N ALA A 588 -22.69 -9.58 -15.70
CA ALA A 588 -21.56 -9.79 -16.60
C ALA A 588 -20.21 -9.80 -15.87
N TYR A 589 -19.95 -8.78 -15.07
CA TYR A 589 -18.69 -8.69 -14.32
C TYR A 589 -18.55 -9.83 -13.33
N THR A 590 -19.62 -10.13 -12.58
CA THR A 590 -19.64 -11.20 -11.60
C THR A 590 -19.34 -12.57 -12.22
N ASN A 591 -19.90 -12.85 -13.39
CA ASN A 591 -19.72 -14.12 -14.11
C ASN A 591 -18.36 -14.20 -14.84
N LEU A 592 -17.82 -13.07 -15.32
CA LEU A 592 -16.54 -13.04 -16.03
C LEU A 592 -15.33 -13.08 -15.09
N THR A 593 -15.39 -12.43 -13.93
CA THR A 593 -14.27 -12.33 -13.02
C THR A 593 -14.08 -13.60 -12.18
N VAL A 594 -13.99 -14.73 -12.87
CA VAL A 594 -13.61 -16.02 -12.33
C VAL A 594 -12.44 -16.57 -13.14
N PRO A 595 -11.51 -17.35 -12.53
CA PRO A 595 -10.26 -17.78 -13.19
C PRO A 595 -10.43 -18.48 -14.55
N LYS A 596 -11.57 -19.11 -14.80
CA LYS A 596 -11.87 -19.75 -16.08
C LYS A 596 -11.94 -18.76 -17.25
N TRP A 597 -12.48 -17.56 -17.00
CA TRP A 597 -12.78 -16.60 -18.07
C TRP A 597 -11.80 -15.46 -18.12
N VAL A 598 -11.47 -14.88 -16.95
CA VAL A 598 -10.56 -13.74 -16.85
C VAL A 598 -9.51 -14.04 -15.80
N ASP A 599 -8.28 -14.02 -16.24
CA ASP A 599 -7.11 -14.09 -15.37
C ASP A 599 -6.71 -12.68 -14.95
N PHE A 600 -6.53 -12.47 -13.65
CA PHE A 600 -6.08 -11.22 -13.08
C PHE A 600 -5.32 -11.48 -11.78
N TYR A 601 -4.48 -10.54 -11.39
CA TYR A 601 -3.67 -10.68 -10.19
C TYR A 601 -4.52 -10.45 -8.93
N TRP A 602 -4.54 -11.45 -8.04
CA TRP A 602 -5.19 -11.32 -6.74
C TRP A 602 -4.22 -10.62 -5.76
N VAL A 603 -4.58 -9.39 -5.35
CA VAL A 603 -3.74 -8.57 -4.46
C VAL A 603 -3.46 -9.18 -3.09
N ASN A 604 -4.29 -10.12 -2.64
CA ASN A 604 -4.07 -10.90 -1.41
C ASN A 604 -3.27 -12.19 -1.62
N SER A 605 -2.78 -12.45 -2.82
CA SER A 605 -1.92 -13.62 -3.03
C SER A 605 -0.57 -13.41 -2.36
N ALA A 606 -0.08 -14.43 -1.65
CA ALA A 606 1.19 -14.39 -0.91
C ALA A 606 2.45 -14.45 -1.81
N GLY A 607 2.33 -14.13 -3.09
CA GLY A 607 3.43 -14.23 -4.03
C GLY A 607 4.40 -13.05 -3.96
N THR A 608 5.69 -13.36 -3.80
CA THR A 608 6.78 -12.38 -3.96
C THR A 608 7.36 -12.38 -5.36
N ALA A 609 7.05 -13.41 -6.15
CA ALA A 609 7.63 -13.63 -7.45
C ALA A 609 7.27 -12.51 -8.43
N VAL A 610 8.25 -12.09 -9.19
CA VAL A 610 8.04 -11.34 -10.43
C VAL A 610 7.27 -12.25 -11.37
N LEU A 611 6.10 -11.80 -11.85
CA LEU A 611 5.31 -12.58 -12.80
C LEU A 611 6.10 -12.76 -14.10
N ALA A 612 6.17 -14.00 -14.58
CA ALA A 612 6.79 -14.26 -15.89
C ALA A 612 6.00 -13.53 -16.98
N PRO A 613 6.67 -13.00 -18.02
CA PRO A 613 5.96 -12.46 -19.18
C PRO A 613 4.95 -13.45 -19.75
N MET A 614 3.82 -12.96 -20.26
CA MET A 614 2.76 -13.76 -20.89
C MET A 614 2.10 -14.80 -19.98
N SER A 615 2.22 -14.67 -18.64
CA SER A 615 1.69 -15.65 -17.68
C SER A 615 0.38 -15.24 -17.02
N THR A 616 -0.09 -14.03 -17.25
CA THR A 616 -1.32 -13.47 -16.64
C THR A 616 -2.04 -12.50 -17.57
N GLY A 617 -3.17 -11.97 -17.14
CA GLY A 617 -3.89 -10.91 -17.82
C GLY A 617 -4.57 -11.35 -19.13
N SER A 618 -4.69 -10.41 -20.07
CA SER A 618 -5.34 -10.65 -21.35
C SER A 618 -4.68 -11.75 -22.18
N TYR A 619 -3.39 -12.00 -21.98
CA TYR A 619 -2.65 -13.00 -22.73
C TYR A 619 -3.13 -14.44 -22.48
N VAL A 620 -3.51 -14.77 -21.25
CA VAL A 620 -3.91 -16.14 -20.83
C VAL A 620 -5.42 -16.29 -20.62
N SER A 621 -6.17 -15.20 -20.52
CA SER A 621 -7.60 -15.20 -20.24
C SER A 621 -8.43 -16.01 -21.23
N GLY A 622 -9.37 -16.81 -20.74
CA GLY A 622 -10.30 -17.59 -21.55
C GLY A 622 -11.18 -16.70 -22.43
N LEU A 623 -11.62 -15.55 -21.94
CA LEU A 623 -12.40 -14.58 -22.71
C LEU A 623 -11.62 -14.07 -23.94
N THR A 624 -10.35 -13.75 -23.79
CA THR A 624 -9.48 -13.33 -24.89
C THR A 624 -9.41 -14.41 -25.98
N LYS A 625 -9.16 -15.67 -25.56
CA LYS A 625 -9.08 -16.81 -26.48
C LYS A 625 -10.40 -17.05 -27.25
N LEU A 626 -11.54 -16.86 -26.59
CA LEU A 626 -12.86 -16.97 -27.23
C LEU A 626 -13.08 -15.86 -28.27
N ILE A 627 -12.69 -14.62 -27.95
CA ILE A 627 -12.79 -13.48 -28.88
C ILE A 627 -11.90 -13.72 -30.10
N GLU A 628 -10.66 -14.13 -29.91
CA GLU A 628 -9.69 -14.38 -31.00
C GLU A 628 -10.08 -15.56 -31.87
N SER A 629 -10.70 -16.59 -31.30
CA SER A 629 -11.20 -17.76 -32.07
C SER A 629 -12.54 -17.50 -32.75
N ARG A 630 -13.08 -16.29 -32.69
CA ARG A 630 -14.39 -15.92 -33.24
C ARG A 630 -15.50 -16.85 -32.74
N HIS A 631 -15.56 -17.03 -31.42
CA HIS A 631 -16.59 -17.83 -30.75
C HIS A 631 -17.99 -17.54 -31.35
N ALA A 632 -18.75 -18.58 -31.70
CA ALA A 632 -20.06 -18.48 -32.35
C ALA A 632 -20.05 -17.59 -33.62
N LYS A 633 -18.94 -17.50 -34.34
CA LYS A 633 -18.74 -16.66 -35.53
C LYS A 633 -18.87 -15.16 -35.28
N VAL A 634 -18.72 -14.73 -34.04
CA VAL A 634 -18.74 -13.32 -33.68
C VAL A 634 -17.35 -12.71 -33.98
N ASP A 635 -17.34 -11.63 -34.77
CA ASP A 635 -16.15 -10.87 -35.10
C ASP A 635 -16.18 -9.52 -34.33
N VAL A 636 -15.42 -9.46 -33.23
CA VAL A 636 -15.34 -8.27 -32.40
C VAL A 636 -14.35 -7.30 -33.04
N ASP A 637 -14.72 -6.03 -33.22
CA ASP A 637 -13.84 -5.02 -33.80
C ASP A 637 -12.60 -4.74 -32.96
N ASP A 638 -11.57 -4.14 -33.55
CA ASP A 638 -10.27 -3.92 -32.89
C ASP A 638 -10.37 -3.00 -31.66
N ALA A 639 -11.15 -1.91 -31.74
CA ALA A 639 -11.33 -1.00 -30.60
C ALA A 639 -12.00 -1.70 -29.41
N SER A 640 -13.01 -2.51 -29.70
CA SER A 640 -13.73 -3.32 -28.71
C SER A 640 -12.84 -4.37 -28.06
N ARG A 641 -11.99 -5.07 -28.85
CA ARG A 641 -11.00 -6.01 -28.30
C ARG A 641 -10.02 -5.31 -27.39
N ARG A 642 -9.46 -4.19 -27.81
CA ARG A 642 -8.50 -3.40 -27.02
C ARG A 642 -9.12 -2.88 -25.71
N ALA A 643 -10.42 -2.54 -25.70
CA ALA A 643 -11.10 -2.14 -24.48
C ALA A 643 -11.18 -3.29 -23.45
N ILE A 644 -11.54 -4.50 -23.90
CA ILE A 644 -11.57 -5.69 -23.04
C ILE A 644 -10.16 -6.02 -22.54
N TYR A 645 -9.14 -6.00 -23.42
CA TYR A 645 -7.76 -6.31 -23.01
C TYR A 645 -7.23 -5.28 -22.02
N ALA A 646 -7.43 -3.99 -22.26
CA ALA A 646 -7.02 -2.94 -21.35
C ALA A 646 -7.69 -3.08 -19.97
N TRP A 647 -8.96 -3.45 -19.92
CA TRP A 647 -9.68 -3.70 -18.67
C TRP A 647 -9.09 -4.90 -17.91
N ILE A 648 -8.82 -6.01 -18.58
CA ILE A 648 -8.20 -7.19 -17.96
C ILE A 648 -6.80 -6.81 -17.42
N ASP A 649 -5.99 -6.16 -18.25
CA ASP A 649 -4.59 -5.83 -17.95
C ASP A 649 -4.44 -4.73 -16.89
N THR A 650 -5.48 -3.92 -16.65
CA THR A 650 -5.53 -2.99 -15.51
C THR A 650 -6.13 -3.62 -14.25
N ASN A 651 -6.17 -4.95 -14.21
CA ASN A 651 -6.60 -5.75 -13.07
C ASN A 651 -8.09 -5.63 -12.74
N VAL A 652 -8.91 -5.68 -13.77
CA VAL A 652 -10.38 -5.78 -13.77
C VAL A 652 -11.11 -4.75 -12.89
N PRO A 653 -10.88 -3.45 -13.03
CA PRO A 653 -11.67 -2.46 -12.32
C PRO A 653 -13.13 -2.48 -12.82
N TYR A 654 -14.09 -2.46 -11.87
CA TYR A 654 -15.51 -2.32 -12.22
C TYR A 654 -15.93 -0.85 -12.19
N TYR A 655 -15.59 -0.14 -11.12
CA TYR A 655 -15.87 1.28 -10.95
C TYR A 655 -14.68 2.13 -11.34
N GLY A 656 -14.87 3.07 -12.26
CA GLY A 656 -13.89 4.11 -12.60
C GLY A 656 -13.91 5.29 -11.63
N THR A 657 -14.47 5.14 -10.43
CA THR A 657 -14.63 6.22 -9.45
C THR A 657 -14.70 5.68 -8.02
N TYR A 658 -14.16 6.47 -7.08
CA TYR A 658 -14.35 6.22 -5.65
C TYR A 658 -15.71 6.71 -5.14
N ALA A 659 -16.41 7.60 -5.86
CA ALA A 659 -17.73 8.05 -5.45
C ALA A 659 -18.66 6.86 -5.15
N ASN A 660 -19.46 6.97 -4.10
CA ASN A 660 -20.40 5.92 -3.69
C ASN A 660 -21.72 6.50 -3.18
N THR A 661 -22.75 5.66 -3.11
CA THR A 661 -24.09 6.03 -2.64
C THR A 661 -24.48 5.29 -1.36
N ARG A 662 -23.61 4.39 -0.85
CA ARG A 662 -23.91 3.45 0.24
C ARG A 662 -22.77 3.35 1.26
N PRO A 663 -22.34 4.48 1.88
CA PRO A 663 -21.32 4.44 2.91
C PRO A 663 -21.81 3.57 4.08
N GLY A 664 -20.88 2.83 4.70
CA GLY A 664 -21.19 1.94 5.83
C GLY A 664 -21.72 0.56 5.45
N THR A 665 -21.97 0.28 4.16
CA THR A 665 -22.20 -1.08 3.67
C THR A 665 -20.91 -1.76 3.23
N GLN A 666 -20.91 -3.08 3.04
CA GLN A 666 -19.74 -3.82 2.59
C GLN A 666 -19.19 -3.25 1.27
N GLY A 667 -17.89 -2.91 1.25
CA GLY A 667 -17.25 -2.27 0.11
C GLY A 667 -17.86 -0.91 -0.27
N SER A 668 -18.71 -0.32 0.58
CA SER A 668 -19.48 0.90 0.30
C SER A 668 -20.37 0.78 -0.96
N ARG A 669 -20.71 -0.43 -1.36
CA ARG A 669 -21.45 -0.76 -2.59
C ARG A 669 -22.60 -1.75 -2.36
N ASP A 670 -22.62 -2.44 -1.22
CA ASP A 670 -23.51 -3.56 -0.96
C ASP A 670 -24.98 -3.13 -0.93
N ILE A 671 -25.81 -3.90 -1.61
CA ILE A 671 -27.26 -3.77 -1.60
C ILE A 671 -27.94 -4.88 -0.76
N TRP A 672 -27.24 -5.95 -0.40
CA TRP A 672 -27.81 -7.06 0.36
C TRP A 672 -27.88 -6.74 1.85
N THR A 673 -28.39 -5.57 2.14
CA THR A 673 -28.66 -5.10 3.50
C THR A 673 -30.17 -5.09 3.75
N GLY A 674 -30.59 -5.40 4.97
CA GLY A 674 -31.97 -5.35 5.38
C GLY A 674 -32.73 -6.67 5.30
N LYS A 675 -34.02 -6.59 5.59
CA LYS A 675 -34.91 -7.74 5.82
C LYS A 675 -35.09 -8.59 4.58
N TRP A 676 -35.16 -8.00 3.40
CA TRP A 676 -35.43 -8.72 2.17
C TRP A 676 -34.40 -9.85 1.89
N PHE A 677 -33.12 -9.59 2.08
CA PHE A 677 -32.08 -10.60 1.84
C PHE A 677 -32.07 -11.69 2.92
N ALA A 678 -32.34 -11.31 4.19
CA ALA A 678 -32.53 -12.28 5.26
C ALA A 678 -33.72 -13.20 4.98
N ASP A 679 -34.84 -12.67 4.45
CA ASP A 679 -36.00 -13.45 4.06
C ASP A 679 -35.69 -14.40 2.91
N VAL A 680 -34.98 -13.97 1.86
CA VAL A 680 -34.51 -14.85 0.77
C VAL A 680 -33.72 -16.03 1.33
N ASN A 681 -32.72 -15.77 2.16
CA ASN A 681 -31.88 -16.82 2.74
C ASN A 681 -32.69 -17.78 3.64
N ARG A 682 -33.61 -17.25 4.45
CA ARG A 682 -34.48 -18.05 5.31
C ARG A 682 -35.38 -18.99 4.49
N LEU A 683 -35.99 -18.47 3.43
CA LEU A 683 -36.89 -19.24 2.57
C LEU A 683 -36.12 -20.31 1.77
N LEU A 684 -34.93 -19.97 1.24
CA LEU A 684 -34.10 -20.95 0.55
C LEU A 684 -33.70 -22.10 1.49
N LYS A 685 -33.27 -21.76 2.73
CA LYS A 685 -32.87 -22.73 3.74
C LYS A 685 -34.05 -23.62 4.15
N ALA A 686 -35.25 -23.06 4.37
CA ALA A 686 -36.43 -23.80 4.74
C ALA A 686 -36.83 -24.82 3.67
N GLY A 687 -36.65 -24.51 2.39
CA GLY A 687 -36.88 -25.40 1.26
C GLY A 687 -35.76 -26.36 0.91
N GLY A 688 -34.68 -26.43 1.72
CA GLY A 688 -33.51 -27.26 1.44
C GLY A 688 -32.72 -26.84 0.18
N ARG A 689 -32.91 -25.59 -0.26
CA ARG A 689 -32.30 -25.02 -1.46
C ARG A 689 -30.94 -24.37 -1.14
N THR A 690 -30.00 -24.52 -2.03
CA THR A 690 -28.73 -23.84 -1.96
C THR A 690 -28.77 -22.57 -2.78
N GLY A 691 -28.26 -21.47 -2.26
CA GLY A 691 -28.17 -20.20 -2.97
C GLY A 691 -27.87 -19.07 -2.00
N GLY A 692 -27.62 -17.87 -2.50
CA GLY A 692 -27.32 -16.70 -1.71
C GLY A 692 -25.97 -16.07 -2.00
N GLY A 693 -25.26 -16.54 -3.03
CA GLY A 693 -24.07 -15.89 -3.55
C GLY A 693 -24.41 -14.76 -4.54
N GLU A 694 -23.45 -13.90 -4.81
CA GLU A 694 -23.57 -12.72 -5.69
C GLU A 694 -24.11 -13.08 -7.09
N ALA A 695 -23.68 -14.22 -7.65
CA ALA A 695 -24.08 -14.70 -8.96
C ALA A 695 -25.50 -15.33 -9.01
N TYR A 696 -26.17 -15.45 -7.88
CA TYR A 696 -27.43 -16.20 -7.79
C TYR A 696 -28.69 -15.33 -7.76
N ILE A 697 -28.55 -14.02 -7.51
CA ILE A 697 -29.65 -13.07 -7.43
C ILE A 697 -29.48 -11.96 -8.45
N ASN A 698 -30.46 -11.84 -9.36
CA ASN A 698 -30.56 -10.78 -10.34
C ASN A 698 -31.58 -9.74 -9.83
N LEU A 699 -31.11 -8.51 -9.57
CA LEU A 699 -31.96 -7.43 -9.04
C LEU A 699 -32.63 -6.59 -10.14
N THR A 700 -32.20 -6.72 -11.38
CA THR A 700 -32.85 -6.04 -12.52
C THR A 700 -34.09 -6.86 -13.00
N HIS A 701 -33.88 -8.16 -13.13
CA HIS A 701 -34.91 -9.10 -13.50
C HIS A 701 -35.04 -10.20 -12.42
N PRO A 702 -35.72 -9.95 -11.30
CA PRO A 702 -35.77 -10.87 -10.16
C PRO A 702 -36.16 -12.31 -10.53
N GLN A 703 -37.06 -12.49 -11.51
CA GLN A 703 -37.50 -13.81 -11.99
C GLN A 703 -36.38 -14.61 -12.70
N PHE A 704 -35.29 -13.98 -13.12
CA PHE A 704 -34.13 -14.65 -13.75
C PHE A 704 -33.06 -15.05 -12.75
N SER A 705 -33.27 -14.78 -11.48
CA SER A 705 -32.35 -15.20 -10.41
C SER A 705 -32.14 -16.71 -10.43
N SER A 706 -30.90 -17.18 -10.43
CA SER A 706 -30.58 -18.62 -10.45
C SER A 706 -31.23 -19.37 -9.29
N VAL A 707 -31.38 -18.73 -8.14
CA VAL A 707 -32.08 -19.29 -6.96
C VAL A 707 -33.56 -19.60 -7.24
N LEU A 708 -34.12 -19.07 -8.32
CA LEU A 708 -35.47 -19.35 -8.79
C LEU A 708 -35.45 -20.27 -10.01
N VAL A 709 -34.75 -19.89 -11.09
CA VAL A 709 -34.83 -20.62 -12.38
C VAL A 709 -34.16 -21.99 -12.33
N ASP A 710 -33.13 -22.20 -11.50
CA ASP A 710 -32.50 -23.52 -11.34
C ASP A 710 -33.41 -24.53 -10.64
N HIS A 711 -34.25 -24.02 -9.76
CA HIS A 711 -35.20 -24.82 -8.97
C HIS A 711 -36.59 -24.94 -9.59
N LEU A 712 -36.83 -24.21 -10.69
CA LEU A 712 -38.09 -24.31 -11.43
C LEU A 712 -37.99 -25.38 -12.52
N PRO A 713 -39.04 -26.22 -12.72
CA PRO A 713 -39.08 -27.23 -13.80
C PRO A 713 -38.98 -26.59 -15.19
N LYS A 714 -38.43 -27.30 -16.16
CA LYS A 714 -38.37 -26.84 -17.55
C LYS A 714 -39.76 -26.58 -18.16
N SER A 715 -40.75 -27.39 -17.77
CA SER A 715 -42.15 -27.21 -18.17
C SER A 715 -42.78 -25.88 -17.72
N ALA A 716 -42.21 -25.29 -16.66
CA ALA A 716 -42.62 -23.98 -16.14
C ALA A 716 -41.64 -22.84 -16.53
N GLY A 717 -40.75 -23.07 -17.50
CA GLY A 717 -39.83 -22.07 -17.99
C GLY A 717 -38.52 -21.94 -17.15
N GLY A 718 -38.25 -22.86 -16.24
CA GLY A 718 -37.01 -22.92 -15.50
C GLY A 718 -35.90 -23.70 -16.20
N ARG A 719 -34.69 -23.72 -15.60
CA ARG A 719 -33.57 -24.53 -16.10
C ARG A 719 -33.62 -25.99 -15.66
N GLY A 720 -34.42 -26.29 -14.65
CA GLY A 720 -34.62 -27.67 -14.18
C GLY A 720 -33.34 -28.35 -13.69
N ILE A 721 -32.35 -27.61 -13.14
CA ILE A 721 -31.08 -28.15 -12.65
C ILE A 721 -31.34 -28.97 -11.37
N LYS A 722 -32.11 -28.43 -10.44
CA LYS A 722 -32.57 -29.08 -9.20
C LYS A 722 -34.04 -28.68 -8.96
N PRO A 723 -34.99 -29.18 -9.72
CA PRO A 723 -36.36 -28.74 -9.59
C PRO A 723 -36.94 -29.09 -8.22
N THR A 724 -37.34 -28.10 -7.47
CA THR A 724 -37.93 -28.21 -6.13
C THR A 724 -39.23 -27.40 -6.04
N PHE A 725 -39.48 -26.48 -6.97
CA PHE A 725 -40.77 -25.82 -7.12
C PHE A 725 -41.68 -26.63 -8.01
N THR A 726 -42.96 -26.60 -7.71
CA THR A 726 -43.99 -27.27 -8.53
C THR A 726 -44.33 -26.52 -9.81
N GLY A 727 -44.14 -25.21 -9.80
CA GLY A 727 -44.42 -24.30 -10.92
C GLY A 727 -44.27 -22.84 -10.50
N LEU A 728 -44.71 -21.93 -11.36
CA LEU A 728 -44.67 -20.49 -11.08
C LEU A 728 -45.62 -20.09 -9.93
N ASP A 729 -46.66 -20.86 -9.69
CA ASP A 729 -47.67 -20.63 -8.62
C ASP A 729 -47.22 -21.24 -7.28
N ASP A 730 -46.07 -21.88 -7.23
CA ASP A 730 -45.50 -22.44 -5.99
C ASP A 730 -45.33 -21.35 -4.93
N SER A 731 -45.84 -21.60 -3.73
CA SER A 731 -45.85 -20.59 -2.64
C SER A 731 -44.45 -20.11 -2.24
N ASP A 732 -43.48 -21.05 -2.22
CA ASP A 732 -42.11 -20.72 -1.90
C ASP A 732 -41.45 -19.91 -3.03
N TYR A 733 -41.72 -20.28 -4.30
CA TYR A 733 -41.25 -19.52 -5.46
C TYR A 733 -41.72 -18.07 -5.38
N GLN A 734 -43.04 -17.87 -5.16
CA GLN A 734 -43.65 -16.55 -5.09
C GLN A 734 -43.11 -15.73 -3.88
N ALA A 735 -42.92 -16.38 -2.73
CA ALA A 735 -42.39 -15.74 -1.56
C ALA A 735 -40.94 -15.26 -1.76
N ILE A 736 -40.08 -16.09 -2.35
CA ILE A 736 -38.70 -15.74 -2.67
C ILE A 736 -38.65 -14.62 -3.72
N LEU A 737 -39.44 -14.73 -4.79
CA LEU A 737 -39.55 -13.70 -5.82
C LEU A 737 -40.00 -12.34 -5.24
N ALA A 738 -40.99 -12.35 -4.36
CA ALA A 738 -41.48 -11.16 -3.68
C ALA A 738 -40.38 -10.50 -2.80
N ALA A 739 -39.61 -11.32 -2.10
CA ALA A 739 -38.49 -10.84 -1.31
C ALA A 739 -37.37 -10.20 -2.19
N ILE A 740 -37.01 -10.84 -3.33
CA ILE A 740 -36.03 -10.28 -4.27
C ILE A 740 -36.57 -8.97 -4.90
N ARG A 741 -37.85 -8.86 -5.20
CA ARG A 741 -38.49 -7.61 -5.67
C ARG A 741 -38.40 -6.47 -4.65
N GLN A 742 -38.42 -6.75 -3.34
CA GLN A 742 -38.15 -5.73 -2.32
C GLN A 742 -36.68 -5.23 -2.41
N GLY A 743 -35.75 -6.15 -2.68
CA GLY A 743 -34.34 -5.78 -2.95
C GLY A 743 -34.20 -4.90 -4.19
N GLN A 744 -34.92 -5.22 -5.27
CA GLN A 744 -34.96 -4.38 -6.47
C GLN A 744 -35.52 -2.98 -6.18
N GLN A 745 -36.59 -2.88 -5.41
CA GLN A 745 -37.18 -1.59 -5.01
C GLN A 745 -36.17 -0.77 -4.16
N ALA A 746 -35.48 -1.41 -3.21
CA ALA A 746 -34.45 -0.76 -2.39
C ALA A 746 -33.25 -0.28 -3.23
N LEU A 747 -32.86 -1.04 -4.26
CA LEU A 747 -31.81 -0.64 -5.19
C LEU A 747 -32.23 0.58 -6.02
N ASN A 748 -33.43 0.57 -6.54
CA ASN A 748 -33.97 1.65 -7.38
C ASN A 748 -34.26 2.93 -6.59
N ALA A 749 -34.64 2.81 -5.31
CA ALA A 749 -34.83 3.97 -4.42
C ALA A 749 -33.52 4.69 -4.09
N ASN A 750 -32.41 3.97 -4.05
CA ASN A 750 -31.07 4.53 -3.89
C ASN A 750 -30.12 3.88 -4.91
N PRO A 751 -30.06 4.37 -6.15
CA PRO A 751 -29.25 3.79 -7.22
C PRO A 751 -27.76 3.74 -6.86
N ARG A 752 -27.07 2.64 -7.24
CA ARG A 752 -25.61 2.54 -7.16
C ARG A 752 -24.93 3.41 -8.21
N MET A 753 -23.64 3.66 -8.05
CA MET A 753 -22.85 4.46 -8.99
C MET A 753 -22.79 3.91 -10.43
N ASP A 754 -23.13 2.65 -10.63
CA ASP A 754 -23.25 1.99 -11.94
C ASP A 754 -24.67 2.07 -12.51
N MET A 755 -25.52 2.93 -11.99
CA MET A 755 -26.92 3.12 -12.40
C MET A 755 -27.24 4.59 -12.68
N PRO A 756 -28.16 4.87 -13.58
CA PRO A 756 -28.68 6.23 -13.77
C PRO A 756 -29.31 6.78 -12.48
N GLY A 757 -29.16 8.07 -12.26
CA GLY A 757 -29.74 8.76 -11.11
C GLY A 757 -29.01 8.57 -9.79
N ALA A 758 -27.84 7.89 -9.78
CA ALA A 758 -27.00 7.76 -8.62
C ALA A 758 -26.58 9.14 -8.08
N ARG A 759 -26.71 9.33 -6.77
CA ARG A 759 -26.30 10.56 -6.06
C ARG A 759 -25.19 10.21 -5.06
N PRO A 760 -23.93 10.56 -5.36
CA PRO A 760 -22.83 10.26 -4.46
C PRO A 760 -23.00 10.93 -3.11
N VAL A 761 -22.63 10.23 -2.05
CA VAL A 761 -22.53 10.78 -0.72
C VAL A 761 -21.14 11.40 -0.58
N PRO A 762 -21.03 12.65 -0.07
CA PRO A 762 -19.74 13.26 0.21
C PRO A 762 -18.94 12.43 1.22
N TYR A 763 -17.65 12.28 0.97
CA TYR A 763 -16.74 11.71 1.95
C TYR A 763 -16.42 12.74 3.03
N PRO A 764 -16.24 12.31 4.28
CA PRO A 764 -15.61 13.17 5.26
C PRO A 764 -14.17 13.43 4.81
N THR A 765 -13.84 14.69 4.53
CA THR A 765 -12.54 15.12 3.97
C THR A 765 -11.53 15.53 5.04
N ASP A 766 -11.65 15.04 6.26
CA ASP A 766 -10.76 15.41 7.36
C ASP A 766 -9.56 14.44 7.43
N PHE A 767 -8.53 14.72 6.66
CA PHE A 767 -7.28 13.94 6.63
C PHE A 767 -6.40 14.09 7.88
N GLY A 768 -6.75 14.98 8.81
CA GLY A 768 -6.09 15.15 10.10
C GLY A 768 -6.78 14.39 11.23
N LYS A 769 -8.03 13.97 11.03
CA LYS A 769 -8.78 13.17 12.01
C LYS A 769 -8.97 11.78 11.44
N LEU A 770 -8.50 10.80 12.15
CA LEU A 770 -9.03 9.45 11.98
C LEU A 770 -10.54 9.54 12.21
N HIS A 771 -11.27 8.94 11.28
CA HIS A 771 -12.72 8.90 11.42
C HIS A 771 -13.05 8.21 12.73
N THR A 772 -13.51 8.98 13.72
CA THR A 772 -13.91 8.54 15.06
C THR A 772 -15.08 7.56 15.07
N GLY A 773 -15.56 7.11 13.90
CA GLY A 773 -16.45 5.96 13.75
C GLY A 773 -15.82 4.61 14.12
N PHE A 774 -14.58 4.61 14.59
CA PHE A 774 -13.89 3.49 15.20
C PHE A 774 -14.11 3.41 16.71
N ALA A 775 -15.33 3.49 17.17
CA ALA A 775 -15.70 2.76 18.37
C ALA A 775 -15.60 1.28 17.98
N GLY A 776 -14.48 0.65 18.30
CA GLY A 776 -14.35 -0.80 18.24
C GLY A 776 -15.42 -1.44 19.10
N PRO A 777 -15.76 -2.73 18.88
CA PRO A 777 -16.57 -3.48 19.81
C PRO A 777 -15.89 -3.57 21.17
#